data_f14bcf8bd42dc294cf21dfa6fd2080ea
#
_entry.id   f14bcf8bd42dc294cf21dfa6fd2080ea
#
_cell.length_a   1.000
_cell.length_b   1.000
_cell.length_c   1.000
_cell.angle_alpha   90.00
_cell.angle_beta   90.00
_cell.angle_gamma   90.00
#
_symmetry.space_group_name_H-M   'P 1'
#
loop_
_entity.id
_entity.type
_entity.pdbx_description
1 polymer ?
#
loop_
_entity_poly.entity_id
_entity_poly.type
_entity_poly.pdbx_seq_one_letter_code
_entity_poly.pdbx_strand_id
1 'polypeptide(L)'
;GFVVIRKEDKNTKPIEEEQWYKDAKATDSEVIMENTIKDNDGKEHKQVSYKITTDEKDIWSIVDNTNSQNTVEIAEPVYKYFTSEESVPSAEDNKGMDKQWYLKDQKLESVWGNEDYGNTAGEGTVVAVIDTGVDYNHEDLQDNIWTNSAEVSGTAGADDDNNGYVDDVHGINLIDPNETPMDDHGHGTHVAGIIAMENNNVGGVGIAYKSKIMPIKAGGSDGTFYSSDIAKGIEYAYKNGADVINMSFGSSAHSALIENALQDAFGSCVLVAAAGNKGVTTADCPYNLPSANMYPAAYSYVIGVMAYDENNKFASFSNWDYLPNANAEYEVVAPGVNIYSTLPNGRYATWNGTSMAAPIPAEAAILRSSLKDKDTYSSRYIMGQLVGATEDTITYCNEDVKRTYNYKKLSLTASLTNKPKPNITVDEIYAFDSEDISKSNNGDGIIQPGETIDLAIGLRNQWGAAKNVTITVNATTNGMDNQYVEFISDNEVAIDEIGSFGTQNNGFIYNDSKTVIGVEHPIRVKIKENAPNDLNIKININYRAKNGLDEKDGTVYTQLEDTAYTIHIVKGTILSGKITENTTLTSDNYYIVKNSLLIPKGVTVNVEPGTKIQFWASDQYSVYGDNYIAYISVEGNMYFNGTESQPIDLFPGKDYEAYRVQVEKSGNGTVDMNYVNITNPYIDISSGSHLNCTQDYDEVYYREMRNGEISTESDSSFVKGNYIEKSKMSNLRNKSYFNGFRDVDGRYNTVLFDNCNVRYSSEGYTNSTFLINMSKFDNHNSISVMKISGDSYYIQECTAVSKIRKLNGKKYV
;
A
#
# COMPACT_ATOMS: atom_id res chain seq x y z
N GLY A 1 -13.01 18.76 10.06
CA GLY A 1 -13.63 17.71 10.85
C GLY A 1 -12.89 16.39 10.79
N PHE A 2 -13.31 15.46 11.60
CA PHE A 2 -12.74 14.11 11.66
C PHE A 2 -13.85 13.08 11.95
N VAL A 3 -13.58 11.82 11.68
CA VAL A 3 -14.49 10.69 11.95
C VAL A 3 -14.00 9.97 13.18
N VAL A 4 -14.92 9.45 13.98
CA VAL A 4 -14.65 8.57 15.13
C VAL A 4 -15.52 7.32 15.01
N ILE A 5 -14.91 6.16 15.05
CA ILE A 5 -15.58 4.86 15.11
C ILE A 5 -15.40 4.31 16.52
N ARG A 6 -16.48 3.91 17.17
CA ARG A 6 -16.42 3.34 18.52
C ARG A 6 -17.46 2.24 18.75
N LYS A 7 -17.17 1.34 19.69
CA LYS A 7 -18.16 0.39 20.21
C LYS A 7 -19.07 1.05 21.24
N GLU A 8 -20.35 0.76 21.14
CA GLU A 8 -21.33 1.26 22.10
C GLU A 8 -22.13 0.13 22.74
N ASP A 9 -22.40 0.29 24.02
CA ASP A 9 -23.32 -0.54 24.79
C ASP A 9 -24.21 0.35 25.66
N LYS A 10 -25.07 -0.28 26.46
CA LYS A 10 -26.02 0.42 27.34
C LYS A 10 -25.35 1.35 28.41
N ASN A 11 -24.06 1.20 28.63
CA ASN A 11 -23.27 1.95 29.59
C ASN A 11 -22.35 2.98 28.95
N THR A 12 -22.28 3.01 27.63
CA THR A 12 -21.44 3.96 26.88
C THR A 12 -21.97 5.37 27.06
N LYS A 13 -21.10 6.30 27.44
CA LYS A 13 -21.47 7.70 27.60
C LYS A 13 -21.80 8.34 26.23
N PRO A 14 -22.75 9.30 26.23
CA PRO A 14 -22.94 10.16 25.09
C PRO A 14 -21.61 10.75 24.58
N ILE A 15 -21.47 10.91 23.26
CA ILE A 15 -20.22 11.36 22.69
C ILE A 15 -19.80 12.75 23.17
N GLU A 16 -20.77 13.63 23.43
CA GLU A 16 -20.55 14.99 23.90
C GLU A 16 -20.05 15.04 25.36
N GLU A 17 -20.19 13.95 26.09
CA GLU A 17 -19.68 13.81 27.47
C GLU A 17 -18.24 13.30 27.52
N GLU A 18 -17.74 12.77 26.42
CA GLU A 18 -16.37 12.26 26.30
C GLU A 18 -15.33 13.38 26.43
N GLN A 19 -14.20 13.08 27.10
CA GLN A 19 -13.16 14.07 27.30
C GLN A 19 -12.49 14.46 25.97
N TRP A 20 -12.23 13.51 25.10
CA TRP A 20 -11.63 13.76 23.79
C TRP A 20 -12.51 14.65 22.90
N TYR A 21 -13.84 14.55 22.99
CA TYR A 21 -14.77 15.43 22.27
C TYR A 21 -14.63 16.89 22.70
N LYS A 22 -14.50 17.10 24.02
CA LYS A 22 -14.27 18.42 24.60
C LYS A 22 -12.88 18.97 24.28
N ASP A 23 -11.85 18.11 24.31
CA ASP A 23 -10.49 18.50 24.00
C ASP A 23 -10.34 18.87 22.52
N ALA A 24 -11.09 18.22 21.63
CA ALA A 24 -11.20 18.55 20.21
C ALA A 24 -11.95 19.87 19.96
N LYS A 25 -12.52 20.49 21.00
CA LYS A 25 -13.45 21.64 20.85
C LYS A 25 -14.50 21.41 19.78
N ALA A 26 -15.06 20.21 19.79
CA ALA A 26 -16.07 19.82 18.83
C ALA A 26 -17.32 20.71 18.98
N THR A 27 -17.86 21.15 17.86
CA THR A 27 -19.04 22.02 17.79
C THR A 27 -20.29 21.25 17.45
N ASP A 28 -20.13 20.08 16.83
CA ASP A 28 -21.24 19.22 16.40
C ASP A 28 -20.76 17.78 16.21
N SER A 29 -21.71 16.83 16.29
CA SER A 29 -21.51 15.42 16.00
C SER A 29 -22.68 14.84 15.22
N GLU A 30 -22.39 14.13 14.15
CA GLU A 30 -23.37 13.49 13.28
C GLU A 30 -23.09 11.99 13.20
N VAL A 31 -24.10 11.15 13.40
CA VAL A 31 -23.97 9.70 13.15
C VAL A 31 -23.89 9.46 11.64
N ILE A 32 -22.80 8.84 11.20
CA ILE A 32 -22.60 8.46 9.80
C ILE A 32 -23.18 7.08 9.54
N MET A 33 -22.86 6.13 10.41
CA MET A 33 -23.19 4.72 10.24
C MET A 33 -23.33 4.01 11.57
N GLU A 34 -24.21 3.03 11.63
CA GLU A 34 -24.43 2.17 12.80
C GLU A 34 -24.46 0.71 12.37
N ASN A 35 -23.58 -0.11 12.93
CA ASN A 35 -23.49 -1.53 12.64
C ASN A 35 -23.60 -2.38 13.90
N THR A 36 -24.03 -3.62 13.75
CA THR A 36 -23.93 -4.65 14.80
C THR A 36 -22.78 -5.58 14.46
N ILE A 37 -21.73 -5.55 15.27
CA ILE A 37 -20.56 -6.42 15.11
C ILE A 37 -20.53 -7.46 16.22
N LYS A 38 -19.89 -8.61 15.97
CA LYS A 38 -19.63 -9.64 16.97
C LYS A 38 -18.17 -9.58 17.40
N ASP A 39 -17.94 -9.61 18.71
CA ASP A 39 -16.59 -9.79 19.25
C ASP A 39 -16.13 -11.26 19.12
N ASN A 40 -14.88 -11.51 19.51
CA ASN A 40 -14.27 -12.84 19.45
C ASN A 40 -15.01 -13.90 20.28
N ASP A 41 -15.79 -13.48 21.28
CA ASP A 41 -16.62 -14.34 22.10
C ASP A 41 -18.04 -14.52 21.52
N GLY A 42 -18.31 -13.97 20.33
CA GLY A 42 -19.60 -14.01 19.63
C GLY A 42 -20.65 -13.06 20.24
N LYS A 43 -20.28 -12.17 21.11
CA LYS A 43 -21.19 -11.18 21.72
C LYS A 43 -21.38 -9.98 20.78
N GLU A 44 -22.65 -9.66 20.54
CA GLU A 44 -23.03 -8.54 19.70
C GLU A 44 -22.78 -7.20 20.39
N HIS A 45 -22.15 -6.27 19.66
CA HIS A 45 -21.90 -4.88 20.04
C HIS A 45 -22.38 -3.96 18.92
N LYS A 46 -22.89 -2.79 19.30
CA LYS A 46 -23.16 -1.71 18.35
C LYS A 46 -21.86 -0.98 18.06
N GLN A 47 -21.49 -0.89 16.80
CA GLN A 47 -20.40 -0.01 16.33
C GLN A 47 -21.03 1.21 15.70
N VAL A 48 -20.61 2.40 16.12
CA VAL A 48 -21.14 3.68 15.63
C VAL A 48 -20.01 4.53 15.09
N SER A 49 -20.18 5.03 13.88
CA SER A 49 -19.28 5.99 13.24
C SER A 49 -19.87 7.38 13.32
N TYR A 50 -19.10 8.32 13.83
CA TYR A 50 -19.49 9.72 14.02
C TYR A 50 -18.61 10.64 13.16
N LYS A 51 -19.22 11.60 12.48
CA LYS A 51 -18.52 12.76 11.93
C LYS A 51 -18.49 13.86 12.97
N ILE A 52 -17.32 14.33 13.33
CA ILE A 52 -17.13 15.36 14.36
C ILE A 52 -16.71 16.66 13.69
N THR A 53 -17.45 17.71 13.92
CA THR A 53 -17.14 19.05 13.42
C THR A 53 -16.34 19.82 14.47
N THR A 54 -15.24 20.45 14.06
CA THR A 54 -14.42 21.33 14.89
C THR A 54 -13.84 22.46 14.06
N ASP A 55 -13.61 23.61 14.69
CA ASP A 55 -12.96 24.78 14.09
C ASP A 55 -11.43 24.75 14.26
N GLU A 56 -10.91 23.75 14.98
CA GLU A 56 -9.46 23.57 15.17
C GLU A 56 -8.77 23.21 13.85
N LYS A 57 -7.60 23.78 13.63
CA LYS A 57 -6.87 23.63 12.36
C LYS A 57 -5.92 22.43 12.33
N ASP A 58 -5.43 22.01 13.49
CA ASP A 58 -4.53 20.86 13.64
C ASP A 58 -5.33 19.59 13.86
N ILE A 59 -5.96 19.13 12.82
CA ILE A 59 -6.81 17.91 12.84
C ILE A 59 -5.99 16.67 13.18
N TRP A 60 -4.75 16.56 12.71
CA TRP A 60 -3.92 15.39 12.98
C TRP A 60 -3.60 15.22 14.45
N SER A 61 -3.26 16.30 15.16
CA SER A 61 -3.03 16.23 16.61
C SER A 61 -4.29 15.85 17.40
N ILE A 62 -5.47 16.28 16.93
CA ILE A 62 -6.75 15.89 17.53
C ILE A 62 -7.02 14.40 17.31
N VAL A 63 -6.84 13.92 16.08
CA VAL A 63 -7.04 12.52 15.70
C VAL A 63 -6.11 11.61 16.52
N ASP A 64 -4.83 11.95 16.61
CA ASP A 64 -3.85 11.18 17.40
C ASP A 64 -4.25 11.11 18.88
N ASN A 65 -4.67 12.25 19.46
CA ASN A 65 -5.14 12.28 20.84
C ASN A 65 -6.43 11.46 21.05
N THR A 66 -7.34 11.50 20.07
CA THR A 66 -8.60 10.75 20.10
C THR A 66 -8.34 9.24 19.97
N ASN A 67 -7.44 8.81 19.09
CA ASN A 67 -7.02 7.42 18.94
C ASN A 67 -6.34 6.84 20.19
N SER A 68 -5.80 7.67 21.07
CA SER A 68 -5.22 7.23 22.34
C SER A 68 -6.26 6.83 23.40
N GLN A 69 -7.55 7.02 23.13
CA GLN A 69 -8.63 6.79 24.10
C GLN A 69 -9.18 5.37 23.97
N ASN A 70 -9.35 4.69 25.10
CA ASN A 70 -9.84 3.30 25.14
C ASN A 70 -11.29 3.12 24.65
N THR A 71 -12.06 4.21 24.52
CA THR A 71 -13.44 4.20 24.03
C THR A 71 -13.56 4.36 22.52
N VAL A 72 -12.46 4.62 21.86
CA VAL A 72 -12.38 4.87 20.42
C VAL A 72 -11.69 3.68 19.75
N GLU A 73 -12.26 3.14 18.69
CA GLU A 73 -11.60 2.12 17.87
C GLU A 73 -10.69 2.77 16.84
N ILE A 74 -11.21 3.74 16.10
CA ILE A 74 -10.48 4.49 15.09
C ILE A 74 -10.97 5.95 15.11
N ALA A 75 -10.05 6.89 15.00
CA ALA A 75 -10.33 8.26 14.60
C ALA A 75 -9.47 8.61 13.37
N GLU A 76 -10.09 9.25 12.38
CA GLU A 76 -9.41 9.66 11.13
C GLU A 76 -9.93 11.03 10.65
N PRO A 77 -9.14 11.81 9.88
CA PRO A 77 -9.65 13.01 9.22
C PRO A 77 -10.75 12.68 8.20
N VAL A 78 -11.62 13.65 7.88
CA VAL A 78 -12.49 13.55 6.71
C VAL A 78 -11.64 13.80 5.46
N TYR A 79 -11.47 12.78 4.63
CA TYR A 79 -10.68 12.85 3.40
C TYR A 79 -11.47 13.39 2.23
N LYS A 80 -10.76 13.97 1.25
CA LYS A 80 -11.30 14.42 -0.03
C LYS A 80 -10.99 13.43 -1.15
N TYR A 81 -11.98 13.23 -1.99
CA TYR A 81 -11.88 12.44 -3.22
C TYR A 81 -12.26 13.32 -4.41
N PHE A 82 -11.92 12.91 -5.61
CA PHE A 82 -12.15 13.68 -6.83
C PHE A 82 -12.60 12.75 -7.96
N THR A 83 -13.36 13.29 -8.92
CA THR A 83 -13.68 12.59 -10.16
C THR A 83 -12.38 12.16 -10.86
N SER A 84 -12.43 10.97 -11.46
CA SER A 84 -11.31 10.43 -12.22
C SER A 84 -11.52 10.66 -13.71
N GLU A 85 -11.59 11.93 -14.12
CA GLU A 85 -11.61 12.37 -15.52
C GLU A 85 -10.28 13.04 -15.90
N GLU A 86 -9.84 12.88 -17.14
CA GLU A 86 -8.58 13.46 -17.62
C GLU A 86 -8.80 14.80 -18.32
N SER A 87 -9.83 14.90 -19.14
CA SER A 87 -10.20 16.12 -19.84
C SER A 87 -11.67 16.12 -20.24
N VAL A 88 -12.32 17.26 -20.16
CA VAL A 88 -13.70 17.45 -20.59
C VAL A 88 -13.67 18.05 -21.99
N PRO A 89 -13.95 17.28 -23.07
CA PRO A 89 -14.16 17.83 -24.39
C PRO A 89 -15.45 18.67 -24.44
N SER A 90 -15.58 19.51 -25.46
CA SER A 90 -16.83 20.27 -25.68
C SER A 90 -18.00 19.32 -25.95
N ALA A 91 -19.18 19.64 -25.37
CA ALA A 91 -20.41 18.90 -25.60
C ALA A 91 -20.72 18.81 -27.11
N GLU A 92 -21.05 17.60 -27.58
CA GLU A 92 -21.41 17.36 -28.98
C GLU A 92 -22.92 17.34 -29.15
N ASP A 93 -23.42 18.07 -30.19
CA ASP A 93 -24.84 18.06 -30.54
C ASP A 93 -25.21 16.86 -31.44
N ASN A 94 -24.25 16.05 -31.87
CA ASN A 94 -24.45 14.95 -32.79
C ASN A 94 -24.73 13.64 -32.07
N LYS A 95 -25.94 13.12 -32.20
CA LYS A 95 -26.39 11.85 -31.62
C LYS A 95 -26.04 10.69 -32.55
N GLY A 96 -25.52 9.58 -31.97
CA GLY A 96 -25.21 8.39 -32.78
C GLY A 96 -24.47 7.24 -32.06
N MET A 97 -25.03 6.05 -32.19
CA MET A 97 -24.38 4.80 -31.70
C MET A 97 -23.06 4.50 -32.41
N ASP A 98 -22.82 5.03 -33.61
CA ASP A 98 -21.60 4.85 -34.38
C ASP A 98 -20.37 5.44 -33.68
N LYS A 99 -20.55 6.34 -32.74
CA LYS A 99 -19.49 6.90 -31.86
C LYS A 99 -19.14 6.01 -30.65
N GLN A 100 -19.97 5.00 -30.37
CA GLN A 100 -19.82 4.11 -29.24
C GLN A 100 -19.01 2.87 -29.61
N TRP A 101 -17.73 3.06 -29.96
CA TRP A 101 -16.83 1.98 -30.38
C TRP A 101 -16.77 0.81 -29.37
N TYR A 102 -16.93 1.11 -28.07
CA TYR A 102 -16.87 0.15 -26.99
C TYR A 102 -18.00 -0.91 -27.02
N LEU A 103 -19.17 -0.59 -27.58
CA LEU A 103 -20.27 -1.54 -27.77
C LEU A 103 -19.84 -2.68 -28.70
N LYS A 104 -19.12 -2.33 -29.78
CA LYS A 104 -18.59 -3.29 -30.74
C LYS A 104 -17.42 -4.07 -30.17
N ASP A 105 -16.53 -3.41 -29.44
CA ASP A 105 -15.39 -4.05 -28.78
C ASP A 105 -15.85 -5.13 -27.81
N GLN A 106 -16.88 -4.85 -27.00
CA GLN A 106 -17.48 -5.81 -26.06
C GLN A 106 -18.48 -6.78 -26.71
N LYS A 107 -18.65 -6.71 -28.04
CA LYS A 107 -19.52 -7.61 -28.84
C LYS A 107 -20.98 -7.64 -28.35
N LEU A 108 -21.49 -6.52 -27.88
CA LEU A 108 -22.79 -6.45 -27.19
C LEU A 108 -23.97 -6.84 -28.08
N GLU A 109 -23.89 -6.60 -29.38
CA GLU A 109 -24.93 -7.06 -30.34
C GLU A 109 -25.11 -8.59 -30.32
N SER A 110 -24.07 -9.34 -29.96
CA SER A 110 -24.16 -10.81 -29.83
C SER A 110 -24.70 -11.28 -28.48
N VAL A 111 -24.82 -10.38 -27.52
CA VAL A 111 -25.33 -10.64 -26.18
C VAL A 111 -26.78 -10.22 -26.04
N TRP A 112 -27.08 -9.00 -26.48
CA TRP A 112 -28.45 -8.45 -26.47
C TRP A 112 -29.37 -9.32 -27.34
N GLY A 113 -30.50 -9.76 -26.78
CA GLY A 113 -31.46 -10.58 -27.49
C GLY A 113 -31.04 -12.06 -27.65
N ASN A 114 -29.93 -12.49 -27.09
CA ASN A 114 -29.52 -13.87 -27.10
C ASN A 114 -30.17 -14.66 -25.96
N GLU A 115 -31.03 -15.65 -26.33
CA GLU A 115 -31.74 -16.47 -25.35
C GLU A 115 -30.81 -17.31 -24.47
N ASP A 116 -29.64 -17.74 -25.00
CA ASP A 116 -28.65 -18.50 -24.26
C ASP A 116 -28.05 -17.71 -23.08
N TYR A 117 -28.08 -16.37 -23.17
CA TYR A 117 -27.63 -15.44 -22.14
C TYR A 117 -28.79 -14.80 -21.36
N GLY A 118 -30.01 -15.33 -21.49
CA GLY A 118 -31.19 -14.84 -20.80
C GLY A 118 -31.82 -13.58 -21.38
N ASN A 119 -31.34 -13.06 -22.52
CA ASN A 119 -31.91 -11.92 -23.26
C ASN A 119 -32.20 -10.69 -22.38
N THR A 120 -31.32 -10.31 -21.47
CA THR A 120 -31.69 -9.44 -20.36
C THR A 120 -31.26 -7.99 -20.51
N ALA A 121 -30.14 -7.70 -21.11
CA ALA A 121 -29.55 -6.35 -21.17
C ALA A 121 -29.59 -5.58 -19.82
N GLY A 122 -29.45 -6.32 -18.70
CA GLY A 122 -29.50 -5.78 -17.33
C GLY A 122 -30.90 -5.70 -16.71
N GLU A 123 -31.94 -6.28 -17.32
CA GLU A 123 -33.34 -6.19 -16.85
C GLU A 123 -33.50 -6.72 -15.42
N GLY A 124 -34.13 -5.90 -14.57
CA GLY A 124 -34.39 -6.21 -13.17
C GLY A 124 -33.19 -6.01 -12.23
N THR A 125 -32.12 -5.36 -12.70
CA THR A 125 -30.97 -4.99 -11.87
C THR A 125 -30.91 -3.48 -11.59
N VAL A 126 -30.32 -3.14 -10.45
CA VAL A 126 -30.11 -1.74 -10.01
C VAL A 126 -28.61 -1.46 -9.88
N VAL A 127 -28.16 -0.43 -10.57
CA VAL A 127 -26.78 0.08 -10.48
C VAL A 127 -26.78 1.41 -9.75
N ALA A 128 -26.24 1.46 -8.56
CA ALA A 128 -26.03 2.71 -7.86
C ALA A 128 -24.83 3.45 -8.44
N VAL A 129 -25.06 4.70 -8.84
CA VAL A 129 -24.02 5.62 -9.31
C VAL A 129 -23.77 6.65 -8.22
N ILE A 130 -22.73 6.37 -7.39
CA ILE A 130 -22.27 7.32 -6.38
C ILE A 130 -21.33 8.29 -7.09
N ASP A 131 -21.84 9.51 -7.36
CA ASP A 131 -21.13 10.45 -8.22
C ASP A 131 -21.60 11.91 -7.96
N THR A 132 -21.45 12.79 -8.94
CA THR A 132 -21.89 14.20 -8.89
C THR A 132 -23.42 14.40 -9.03
N GLY A 133 -24.17 13.31 -9.05
CA GLY A 133 -25.60 13.25 -9.34
C GLY A 133 -25.86 12.70 -10.75
N VAL A 134 -27.12 12.61 -11.14
CA VAL A 134 -27.56 12.19 -12.49
C VAL A 134 -28.68 13.10 -12.96
N ASP A 135 -28.63 13.54 -14.21
CA ASP A 135 -29.81 14.18 -14.85
C ASP A 135 -30.86 13.11 -15.14
N TYR A 136 -31.67 12.79 -14.13
CA TYR A 136 -32.73 11.79 -14.21
C TYR A 136 -33.91 12.21 -15.08
N ASN A 137 -33.91 13.43 -15.62
CA ASN A 137 -34.85 13.93 -16.61
C ASN A 137 -34.31 13.85 -18.04
N HIS A 138 -33.09 13.38 -18.24
CA HIS A 138 -32.47 13.25 -19.56
C HIS A 138 -33.31 12.32 -20.44
N GLU A 139 -33.65 12.74 -21.69
CA GLU A 139 -34.50 12.01 -22.63
C GLU A 139 -34.01 10.58 -22.96
N ASP A 140 -32.77 10.28 -22.67
CA ASP A 140 -32.11 9.00 -22.94
C ASP A 140 -31.74 8.22 -21.65
N LEU A 141 -32.28 8.64 -20.49
CA LEU A 141 -32.08 8.01 -19.19
C LEU A 141 -33.33 7.85 -18.34
N GLN A 142 -34.35 8.72 -18.56
CA GLN A 142 -35.49 8.92 -17.66
C GLN A 142 -36.26 7.61 -17.35
N ASP A 143 -36.45 6.73 -18.36
CA ASP A 143 -37.15 5.45 -18.20
C ASP A 143 -36.29 4.39 -17.49
N ASN A 144 -34.97 4.63 -17.40
CA ASN A 144 -34.04 3.76 -16.71
C ASN A 144 -33.58 4.28 -15.34
N ILE A 145 -34.25 5.29 -14.82
CA ILE A 145 -33.98 5.74 -13.44
C ILE A 145 -34.67 4.81 -12.44
N TRP A 146 -33.95 4.47 -11.36
CA TRP A 146 -34.52 3.80 -10.21
C TRP A 146 -35.51 4.68 -9.49
N THR A 147 -36.54 4.08 -8.93
CA THR A 147 -37.57 4.79 -8.22
C THR A 147 -37.90 4.10 -6.91
N ASN A 148 -37.84 4.85 -5.81
CA ASN A 148 -38.30 4.39 -4.52
C ASN A 148 -39.82 4.34 -4.50
N SER A 149 -40.39 3.14 -4.61
CA SER A 149 -41.83 2.96 -4.72
C SER A 149 -42.60 3.35 -3.47
N ALA A 150 -41.97 3.31 -2.29
CA ALA A 150 -42.57 3.76 -1.05
C ALA A 150 -42.80 5.28 -1.07
N GLU A 151 -41.77 6.03 -1.45
CA GLU A 151 -41.81 7.49 -1.52
C GLU A 151 -42.74 8.01 -2.64
N VAL A 152 -42.74 7.35 -3.81
CA VAL A 152 -43.69 7.71 -4.89
C VAL A 152 -45.14 7.58 -4.46
N SER A 153 -45.48 6.58 -3.69
CA SER A 153 -46.84 6.30 -3.22
C SER A 153 -47.13 6.88 -1.83
N GLY A 154 -46.16 7.51 -1.22
CA GLY A 154 -46.15 7.97 0.14
C GLY A 154 -46.70 9.41 0.32
N THR A 155 -46.36 9.99 1.46
CA THR A 155 -46.80 11.33 1.86
C THR A 155 -45.67 12.33 1.64
N ALA A 156 -45.85 13.30 0.75
CA ALA A 156 -44.84 14.31 0.51
C ALA A 156 -44.36 14.99 1.82
N GLY A 157 -43.05 15.05 2.01
CA GLY A 157 -42.40 15.57 3.20
C GLY A 157 -42.31 14.55 4.36
N ALA A 158 -42.58 13.27 4.11
CA ALA A 158 -42.38 12.18 5.07
C ALA A 158 -41.36 11.16 4.51
N ASP A 159 -40.69 10.46 5.41
CA ASP A 159 -39.88 9.28 5.12
C ASP A 159 -40.81 8.06 5.28
N ASP A 160 -41.38 7.59 4.16
CA ASP A 160 -42.44 6.59 4.18
C ASP A 160 -41.91 5.15 4.33
N ASP A 161 -40.62 4.89 4.05
CA ASP A 161 -40.00 3.59 4.23
C ASP A 161 -39.08 3.51 5.47
N ASN A 162 -38.90 4.63 6.17
CA ASN A 162 -38.07 4.79 7.36
C ASN A 162 -36.59 4.43 7.12
N ASN A 163 -36.10 4.81 5.92
CA ASN A 163 -34.70 4.62 5.55
C ASN A 163 -33.78 5.78 5.98
N GLY A 164 -34.38 6.86 6.56
CA GLY A 164 -33.70 8.06 7.04
C GLY A 164 -33.64 9.21 6.04
N TYR A 165 -34.27 9.05 4.87
CA TYR A 165 -34.30 10.06 3.79
C TYR A 165 -35.74 10.38 3.38
N VAL A 166 -36.07 11.65 3.36
CA VAL A 166 -37.39 12.14 3.03
C VAL A 166 -37.53 12.36 1.53
N ASP A 167 -38.59 11.85 0.91
CA ASP A 167 -38.91 12.05 -0.50
C ASP A 167 -37.78 11.63 -1.46
N ASP A 168 -37.04 10.57 -1.14
CA ASP A 168 -35.91 10.06 -1.94
C ASP A 168 -36.36 9.26 -3.19
N VAL A 169 -37.34 9.82 -3.90
CA VAL A 169 -38.01 9.19 -5.04
C VAL A 169 -37.08 8.65 -6.10
N HIS A 170 -36.03 9.39 -6.44
CA HIS A 170 -35.01 9.02 -7.44
C HIS A 170 -33.60 8.87 -6.89
N GLY A 171 -33.47 8.53 -5.59
CA GLY A 171 -32.18 8.49 -4.90
C GLY A 171 -31.94 9.75 -4.07
N ILE A 172 -30.69 9.95 -3.62
CA ILE A 172 -30.39 10.94 -2.58
C ILE A 172 -29.34 11.97 -3.01
N ASN A 173 -29.43 13.15 -2.38
CA ASN A 173 -28.41 14.18 -2.44
C ASN A 173 -27.78 14.35 -1.04
N LEU A 174 -26.50 13.93 -0.91
CA LEU A 174 -25.74 13.99 0.33
C LEU A 174 -25.00 15.33 0.51
N ILE A 175 -24.94 16.15 -0.54
CA ILE A 175 -24.33 17.48 -0.50
C ILE A 175 -25.34 18.52 0.04
N ASP A 176 -26.58 18.46 -0.41
CA ASP A 176 -27.71 19.23 0.12
C ASP A 176 -28.94 18.31 0.26
N PRO A 177 -29.26 17.84 1.48
CA PRO A 177 -30.38 16.91 1.69
C PRO A 177 -31.77 17.52 1.38
N ASN A 178 -31.89 18.84 1.12
CA ASN A 178 -33.12 19.46 0.74
C ASN A 178 -33.33 19.53 -0.78
N GLU A 179 -32.33 19.11 -1.56
CA GLU A 179 -32.34 19.13 -3.03
C GLU A 179 -32.30 17.68 -3.55
N THR A 180 -32.76 17.50 -4.76
CA THR A 180 -32.77 16.23 -5.44
C THR A 180 -31.35 15.85 -5.93
N PRO A 181 -31.08 14.57 -6.27
CA PRO A 181 -29.74 14.14 -6.74
C PRO A 181 -29.44 14.55 -8.19
N MET A 182 -29.95 15.74 -8.62
CA MET A 182 -29.69 16.27 -9.94
C MET A 182 -28.21 16.62 -10.13
N ASP A 183 -27.66 16.26 -11.27
CA ASP A 183 -26.25 16.49 -11.61
C ASP A 183 -26.03 17.97 -12.04
N ASP A 184 -25.13 18.63 -11.34
CA ASP A 184 -24.72 20.02 -11.61
C ASP A 184 -23.24 20.11 -12.10
N HIS A 185 -22.58 18.98 -12.30
CA HIS A 185 -21.22 18.86 -12.85
C HIS A 185 -21.22 18.21 -14.25
N GLY A 186 -21.94 17.09 -14.41
CA GLY A 186 -22.05 16.33 -15.66
C GLY A 186 -21.35 14.96 -15.63
N HIS A 187 -20.47 14.71 -14.64
CA HIS A 187 -19.70 13.48 -14.58
C HIS A 187 -20.58 12.25 -14.30
N GLY A 188 -21.46 12.32 -13.29
CA GLY A 188 -22.33 11.20 -12.94
C GLY A 188 -23.37 10.90 -14.03
N THR A 189 -23.87 11.93 -14.73
CA THR A 189 -24.75 11.73 -15.89
C THR A 189 -24.03 11.03 -17.03
N HIS A 190 -22.75 11.35 -17.27
CA HIS A 190 -21.93 10.69 -18.28
C HIS A 190 -21.71 9.19 -17.95
N VAL A 191 -21.37 8.88 -16.70
CA VAL A 191 -21.22 7.51 -16.21
C VAL A 191 -22.54 6.73 -16.33
N ALA A 192 -23.65 7.31 -15.87
CA ALA A 192 -24.98 6.70 -15.96
C ALA A 192 -25.37 6.33 -17.40
N GLY A 193 -25.06 7.20 -18.36
CA GLY A 193 -25.34 6.95 -19.78
C GLY A 193 -24.54 5.78 -20.36
N ILE A 194 -23.25 5.62 -20.02
CA ILE A 194 -22.47 4.45 -20.43
C ILE A 194 -23.15 3.15 -19.96
N ILE A 195 -23.69 3.18 -18.75
CA ILE A 195 -24.34 2.02 -18.14
C ILE A 195 -25.70 1.77 -18.77
N ALA A 196 -26.59 2.76 -18.82
CA ALA A 196 -28.01 2.54 -19.03
C ALA A 196 -28.73 3.56 -19.93
N MET A 197 -28.05 4.23 -20.89
CA MET A 197 -28.76 4.94 -21.93
C MET A 197 -29.84 4.04 -22.55
N GLU A 198 -31.00 4.60 -22.80
CA GLU A 198 -32.15 3.87 -23.32
C GLU A 198 -31.95 3.42 -24.78
N ASN A 199 -32.50 2.27 -25.14
CA ASN A 199 -32.56 1.86 -26.55
C ASN A 199 -33.83 2.41 -27.21
N ASN A 200 -33.90 3.74 -27.39
CA ASN A 200 -35.07 4.48 -27.82
C ASN A 200 -34.88 5.19 -29.17
N ASN A 201 -33.79 4.97 -29.87
CA ASN A 201 -33.34 5.61 -31.11
C ASN A 201 -33.03 7.12 -30.95
N VAL A 202 -32.73 7.55 -29.72
CA VAL A 202 -32.28 8.91 -29.41
C VAL A 202 -30.88 8.83 -28.82
N GLY A 203 -29.94 9.61 -29.31
CA GLY A 203 -28.58 9.61 -28.76
C GLY A 203 -27.86 8.29 -28.95
N GLY A 204 -27.48 7.64 -27.86
CA GLY A 204 -26.76 6.36 -27.86
C GLY A 204 -27.55 5.20 -27.30
N VAL A 205 -26.84 4.17 -26.82
CA VAL A 205 -27.41 3.06 -26.05
C VAL A 205 -26.46 2.64 -24.95
N GLY A 206 -26.94 2.45 -23.76
CA GLY A 206 -26.18 1.93 -22.64
C GLY A 206 -25.90 0.44 -22.79
N ILE A 207 -24.82 -0.01 -22.22
CA ILE A 207 -24.40 -1.43 -22.25
C ILE A 207 -25.50 -2.31 -21.62
N ALA A 208 -26.03 -1.88 -20.47
CA ALA A 208 -27.11 -2.53 -19.74
C ALA A 208 -28.40 -1.67 -19.83
N TYR A 209 -28.86 -1.39 -21.03
CA TYR A 209 -29.94 -0.42 -21.32
C TYR A 209 -31.32 -0.77 -20.75
N LYS A 210 -31.43 -1.87 -20.00
CA LYS A 210 -32.65 -2.23 -19.25
C LYS A 210 -32.44 -2.26 -17.73
N SER A 211 -31.22 -1.93 -17.26
CA SER A 211 -30.95 -1.76 -15.83
C SER A 211 -31.50 -0.42 -15.32
N LYS A 212 -31.67 -0.31 -14.01
CA LYS A 212 -32.08 0.92 -13.36
C LYS A 212 -30.88 1.60 -12.71
N ILE A 213 -30.71 2.89 -12.94
CA ILE A 213 -29.72 3.74 -12.28
C ILE A 213 -30.32 4.29 -11.00
N MET A 214 -29.63 4.09 -9.87
CA MET A 214 -29.93 4.72 -8.58
C MET A 214 -28.96 5.90 -8.40
N PRO A 215 -29.42 7.15 -8.59
CA PRO A 215 -28.59 8.34 -8.42
C PRO A 215 -28.23 8.57 -6.95
N ILE A 216 -26.95 8.69 -6.64
CA ILE A 216 -26.45 9.06 -5.30
C ILE A 216 -25.47 10.21 -5.48
N LYS A 217 -25.95 11.43 -5.24
CA LYS A 217 -25.12 12.63 -5.34
C LYS A 217 -24.28 12.79 -4.07
N ALA A 218 -23.04 12.37 -4.13
CA ALA A 218 -22.03 12.51 -3.09
C ALA A 218 -20.92 13.50 -3.49
N GLY A 219 -20.88 13.92 -4.76
CA GLY A 219 -19.95 14.90 -5.31
C GLY A 219 -20.59 16.26 -5.57
N GLY A 220 -19.86 17.32 -5.24
CA GLY A 220 -20.28 18.71 -5.51
C GLY A 220 -20.09 19.11 -6.98
N SER A 221 -20.57 20.31 -7.33
CA SER A 221 -20.45 20.90 -8.68
C SER A 221 -18.98 21.15 -9.11
N ASP A 222 -18.02 21.05 -8.20
CA ASP A 222 -16.59 21.13 -8.45
C ASP A 222 -15.92 19.76 -8.59
N GLY A 223 -16.69 18.67 -8.59
CA GLY A 223 -16.19 17.30 -8.65
C GLY A 223 -15.49 16.81 -7.36
N THR A 224 -15.71 17.48 -6.23
CA THR A 224 -15.14 17.11 -4.93
C THR A 224 -16.10 16.24 -4.13
N PHE A 225 -15.57 15.17 -3.52
CA PHE A 225 -16.31 14.27 -2.62
C PHE A 225 -15.66 14.26 -1.24
N TYR A 226 -16.45 13.94 -0.23
CA TYR A 226 -15.94 13.73 1.14
C TYR A 226 -16.20 12.29 1.59
N SER A 227 -15.25 11.72 2.33
CA SER A 227 -15.33 10.32 2.80
C SER A 227 -16.61 9.99 3.57
N SER A 228 -17.13 10.96 4.34
CA SER A 228 -18.42 10.83 5.04
C SER A 228 -19.61 10.62 4.11
N ASP A 229 -19.64 11.35 3.02
CA ASP A 229 -20.78 11.31 2.07
C ASP A 229 -20.66 10.07 1.17
N ILE A 230 -19.44 9.67 0.82
CA ILE A 230 -19.18 8.39 0.13
C ILE A 230 -19.68 7.22 0.98
N ALA A 231 -19.33 7.16 2.27
CA ALA A 231 -19.74 6.06 3.15
C ALA A 231 -21.28 5.99 3.30
N LYS A 232 -21.95 7.13 3.49
CA LYS A 232 -23.42 7.22 3.48
C LYS A 232 -24.02 6.75 2.16
N GLY A 233 -23.42 7.15 1.03
CA GLY A 233 -23.87 6.75 -0.29
C GLY A 233 -23.75 5.22 -0.51
N ILE A 234 -22.67 4.59 -0.04
CA ILE A 234 -22.50 3.15 -0.08
C ILE A 234 -23.57 2.47 0.79
N GLU A 235 -23.78 2.97 2.01
CA GLU A 235 -24.78 2.44 2.94
C GLU A 235 -26.19 2.53 2.34
N TYR A 236 -26.55 3.68 1.80
CA TYR A 236 -27.84 3.86 1.12
C TYR A 236 -28.00 2.87 -0.05
N ALA A 237 -26.97 2.73 -0.90
CA ALA A 237 -27.03 1.87 -2.07
C ALA A 237 -27.39 0.42 -1.72
N TYR A 238 -26.63 -0.20 -0.80
CA TYR A 238 -26.86 -1.62 -0.49
C TYR A 238 -28.14 -1.84 0.32
N LYS A 239 -28.54 -0.91 1.19
CA LYS A 239 -29.79 -1.00 1.95
C LYS A 239 -31.03 -0.84 1.07
N ASN A 240 -30.95 -0.06 0.01
CA ASN A 240 -32.05 0.16 -0.95
C ASN A 240 -31.98 -0.78 -2.17
N GLY A 241 -31.19 -1.87 -2.07
CA GLY A 241 -31.24 -2.98 -3.00
C GLY A 241 -30.48 -2.80 -4.30
N ALA A 242 -29.44 -1.99 -4.33
CA ALA A 242 -28.51 -1.97 -5.45
C ALA A 242 -27.83 -3.34 -5.62
N ASP A 243 -27.71 -3.80 -6.85
CA ASP A 243 -26.95 -5.01 -7.21
C ASP A 243 -25.49 -4.68 -7.51
N VAL A 244 -25.21 -3.45 -7.96
CA VAL A 244 -23.88 -2.97 -8.33
C VAL A 244 -23.70 -1.56 -7.78
N ILE A 245 -22.52 -1.27 -7.24
CA ILE A 245 -22.11 0.08 -6.80
C ILE A 245 -20.94 0.53 -7.67
N ASN A 246 -21.12 1.63 -8.38
CA ASN A 246 -20.09 2.30 -9.17
C ASN A 246 -19.54 3.52 -8.45
N MET A 247 -18.21 3.61 -8.36
CA MET A 247 -17.45 4.66 -7.71
C MET A 247 -16.37 5.21 -8.65
N SER A 248 -16.78 6.16 -9.50
CA SER A 248 -15.91 6.73 -10.53
C SER A 248 -15.08 7.92 -10.03
N PHE A 249 -14.53 7.81 -8.82
CA PHE A 249 -13.67 8.81 -8.16
C PHE A 249 -12.55 8.14 -7.39
N GLY A 250 -11.59 8.92 -6.89
CA GLY A 250 -10.52 8.34 -6.08
C GLY A 250 -9.65 9.36 -5.32
N SER A 251 -8.97 8.85 -4.30
CA SER A 251 -7.95 9.54 -3.52
C SER A 251 -6.84 8.57 -3.12
N SER A 252 -5.64 9.08 -2.88
CA SER A 252 -4.57 8.28 -2.26
C SER A 252 -4.72 8.11 -0.75
N ALA A 253 -5.73 8.73 -0.14
CA ALA A 253 -6.02 8.58 1.28
C ALA A 253 -6.84 7.31 1.51
N HIS A 254 -6.32 6.40 2.34
CA HIS A 254 -7.08 5.29 2.88
C HIS A 254 -8.05 5.79 3.95
N SER A 255 -9.30 5.36 3.90
CA SER A 255 -10.34 5.70 4.87
C SER A 255 -10.97 4.45 5.45
N ALA A 256 -10.82 4.25 6.75
CA ALA A 256 -11.44 3.14 7.46
C ALA A 256 -12.97 3.24 7.45
N LEU A 257 -13.52 4.45 7.39
CA LEU A 257 -14.96 4.66 7.29
C LEU A 257 -15.51 4.10 5.96
N ILE A 258 -14.86 4.45 4.84
CA ILE A 258 -15.26 3.93 3.52
C ILE A 258 -15.03 2.42 3.46
N GLU A 259 -13.92 1.94 3.98
CA GLU A 259 -13.61 0.51 4.02
C GLU A 259 -14.69 -0.28 4.74
N ASN A 260 -15.12 0.15 5.94
CA ASN A 260 -16.19 -0.49 6.69
C ASN A 260 -17.51 -0.51 5.91
N ALA A 261 -17.89 0.62 5.29
CA ALA A 261 -19.11 0.68 4.49
C ALA A 261 -19.08 -0.27 3.28
N LEU A 262 -17.92 -0.39 2.63
CA LEU A 262 -17.72 -1.32 1.51
C LEU A 262 -17.73 -2.79 1.99
N GLN A 263 -17.16 -3.10 3.16
CA GLN A 263 -17.21 -4.45 3.73
C GLN A 263 -18.66 -4.89 3.99
N ASP A 264 -19.50 -3.99 4.49
CA ASP A 264 -20.93 -4.26 4.71
C ASP A 264 -21.66 -4.50 3.37
N ALA A 265 -21.35 -3.73 2.34
CA ALA A 265 -21.93 -3.86 1.02
C ALA A 265 -21.43 -5.09 0.22
N PHE A 266 -20.21 -5.58 0.50
CA PHE A 266 -19.50 -6.60 -0.29
C PHE A 266 -20.24 -7.94 -0.43
N GLY A 267 -21.05 -8.32 0.57
CA GLY A 267 -21.89 -9.51 0.51
C GLY A 267 -23.08 -9.39 -0.43
N SER A 268 -23.55 -8.18 -0.70
CA SER A 268 -24.80 -7.87 -1.40
C SER A 268 -24.60 -7.25 -2.78
N CYS A 269 -23.56 -6.42 -2.95
CA CYS A 269 -23.32 -5.66 -4.16
C CYS A 269 -22.00 -6.05 -4.84
N VAL A 270 -21.95 -5.92 -6.16
CA VAL A 270 -20.71 -5.87 -6.93
C VAL A 270 -20.10 -4.48 -6.75
N LEU A 271 -18.86 -4.40 -6.29
CA LEU A 271 -18.18 -3.15 -6.00
C LEU A 271 -17.16 -2.83 -7.09
N VAL A 272 -17.28 -1.65 -7.71
CA VAL A 272 -16.43 -1.23 -8.83
C VAL A 272 -15.93 0.19 -8.61
N ALA A 273 -14.65 0.44 -8.84
CA ALA A 273 -14.06 1.78 -8.73
C ALA A 273 -12.98 2.06 -9.78
N ALA A 274 -12.83 3.33 -10.12
CA ALA A 274 -11.83 3.81 -11.08
C ALA A 274 -10.42 3.82 -10.48
N ALA A 275 -9.43 3.27 -11.18
CA ALA A 275 -8.02 3.22 -10.75
C ALA A 275 -7.34 4.59 -10.69
N GLY A 276 -7.90 5.62 -11.36
CA GLY A 276 -7.38 6.99 -11.41
C GLY A 276 -6.55 7.30 -12.65
N ASN A 277 -6.29 8.60 -12.86
CA ASN A 277 -5.78 9.14 -14.14
C ASN A 277 -4.46 9.91 -14.00
N LYS A 278 -3.55 9.44 -13.14
CA LYS A 278 -2.24 10.09 -12.94
C LYS A 278 -1.07 9.37 -13.63
N GLY A 279 -1.33 8.23 -14.26
CA GLY A 279 -0.30 7.39 -14.88
C GLY A 279 0.71 6.81 -13.88
N VAL A 280 0.32 6.70 -12.59
CA VAL A 280 1.16 6.19 -11.51
C VAL A 280 0.88 4.73 -11.23
N THR A 281 1.87 4.02 -10.65
CA THR A 281 1.70 2.63 -10.21
C THR A 281 1.19 2.56 -8.77
N THR A 282 0.88 1.35 -8.30
CA THR A 282 0.54 1.06 -6.90
C THR A 282 1.72 1.32 -5.96
N ALA A 283 1.44 1.56 -4.68
CA ALA A 283 2.40 2.12 -3.71
C ALA A 283 3.56 1.17 -3.36
N ASP A 284 3.35 -0.14 -3.43
CA ASP A 284 4.32 -1.18 -3.09
C ASP A 284 5.25 -1.56 -4.26
N CYS A 285 5.20 -0.77 -5.34
CA CYS A 285 6.11 -0.95 -6.47
C CYS A 285 7.58 -0.80 -6.04
N PRO A 286 8.45 -1.82 -6.25
CA PRO A 286 9.83 -1.82 -5.80
C PRO A 286 10.75 -0.90 -6.61
N TYR A 287 10.21 -0.24 -7.64
CA TYR A 287 10.97 0.65 -8.51
C TYR A 287 10.79 2.10 -8.07
N ASN A 288 11.79 2.94 -8.29
CA ASN A 288 11.70 4.39 -8.01
C ASN A 288 10.83 5.09 -9.07
N LEU A 289 9.53 4.76 -9.08
CA LEU A 289 8.51 5.33 -9.94
C LEU A 289 7.51 6.14 -9.09
N PRO A 290 6.83 7.13 -9.68
CA PRO A 290 5.69 7.75 -9.02
C PRO A 290 4.63 6.68 -8.71
N SER A 291 4.31 6.49 -7.43
CA SER A 291 3.42 5.44 -6.97
C SER A 291 2.44 5.94 -5.92
N ALA A 292 1.20 5.47 -5.98
CA ALA A 292 0.19 5.70 -4.96
C ALA A 292 -0.98 4.74 -5.19
N ASN A 293 -1.46 4.08 -4.13
CA ASN A 293 -2.74 3.39 -4.18
C ASN A 293 -3.88 4.40 -4.28
N MET A 294 -4.88 4.12 -5.11
CA MET A 294 -6.07 4.96 -5.27
C MET A 294 -7.28 4.25 -4.67
N TYR A 295 -7.80 4.78 -3.59
CA TYR A 295 -9.01 4.27 -2.95
C TYR A 295 -10.26 5.01 -3.49
N PRO A 296 -11.39 4.28 -3.68
CA PRO A 296 -11.67 2.92 -3.21
C PRO A 296 -11.18 1.77 -4.11
N ALA A 297 -10.62 2.02 -5.30
CA ALA A 297 -10.20 0.97 -6.24
C ALA A 297 -9.18 -0.02 -5.65
N ALA A 298 -8.30 0.42 -4.74
CA ALA A 298 -7.28 -0.40 -4.12
C ALA A 298 -7.72 -1.14 -2.84
N TYR A 299 -9.01 -1.16 -2.52
CA TYR A 299 -9.51 -2.10 -1.49
C TYR A 299 -9.65 -3.49 -2.09
N SER A 300 -9.16 -4.49 -1.38
CA SER A 300 -9.01 -5.86 -1.86
C SER A 300 -10.30 -6.58 -2.29
N TYR A 301 -11.45 -6.03 -2.01
CA TYR A 301 -12.78 -6.54 -2.37
C TYR A 301 -13.56 -5.55 -3.28
N VAL A 302 -12.86 -4.64 -3.93
CA VAL A 302 -13.39 -3.75 -4.96
C VAL A 302 -12.71 -4.08 -6.29
N ILE A 303 -13.44 -4.11 -7.39
CA ILE A 303 -12.83 -4.24 -8.72
C ILE A 303 -12.24 -2.88 -9.11
N GLY A 304 -10.92 -2.77 -9.10
CA GLY A 304 -10.17 -1.62 -9.58
C GLY A 304 -10.03 -1.63 -11.10
N VAL A 305 -10.48 -0.56 -11.77
CA VAL A 305 -10.60 -0.51 -13.22
C VAL A 305 -9.62 0.47 -13.84
N MET A 306 -8.75 -0.05 -14.69
CA MET A 306 -7.84 0.68 -15.56
C MET A 306 -8.47 0.95 -16.93
N ALA A 307 -7.83 1.77 -17.76
CA ALA A 307 -8.39 2.19 -19.05
C ALA A 307 -7.56 1.80 -20.26
N TYR A 308 -8.23 1.50 -21.40
CA TYR A 308 -7.61 1.34 -22.73
C TYR A 308 -8.42 2.03 -23.84
N ASP A 309 -7.78 2.21 -25.01
CA ASP A 309 -8.37 2.88 -26.16
C ASP A 309 -8.92 1.89 -27.23
N GLU A 310 -9.61 2.44 -28.23
CA GLU A 310 -10.18 1.70 -29.38
C GLU A 310 -9.19 0.85 -30.18
N ASN A 311 -7.88 1.09 -30.03
CA ASN A 311 -6.80 0.34 -30.68
C ASN A 311 -6.22 -0.76 -29.77
N ASN A 312 -6.88 -1.06 -28.65
CA ASN A 312 -6.38 -1.98 -27.63
C ASN A 312 -5.04 -1.54 -27.03
N LYS A 313 -4.80 -0.23 -26.94
CA LYS A 313 -3.63 0.33 -26.31
C LYS A 313 -4.00 0.80 -24.90
N PHE A 314 -3.18 0.44 -23.92
CA PHE A 314 -3.32 0.94 -22.55
C PHE A 314 -3.28 2.47 -22.53
N ALA A 315 -4.22 3.11 -21.85
CA ALA A 315 -4.32 4.58 -21.80
C ALA A 315 -3.17 5.16 -20.97
N SER A 316 -2.47 6.14 -21.53
CA SER A 316 -1.26 6.70 -20.89
C SER A 316 -1.52 7.42 -19.58
N PHE A 317 -2.74 7.90 -19.38
CA PHE A 317 -3.16 8.54 -18.12
C PHE A 317 -3.55 7.52 -17.05
N SER A 318 -4.00 6.30 -17.44
CA SER A 318 -4.49 5.34 -16.47
C SER A 318 -3.43 4.97 -15.45
N ASN A 319 -3.81 5.00 -14.18
CA ASN A 319 -3.01 4.33 -13.17
C ASN A 319 -2.93 2.83 -13.47
N TRP A 320 -1.90 2.16 -12.99
CA TRP A 320 -1.59 0.79 -13.33
C TRP A 320 -1.02 0.04 -12.14
N ASP A 321 -1.08 -1.28 -12.19
CA ASP A 321 -0.57 -2.15 -11.16
C ASP A 321 0.73 -2.83 -11.62
N TYR A 322 1.75 -2.87 -10.78
CA TYR A 322 3.00 -3.55 -11.11
C TYR A 322 2.92 -5.08 -10.91
N LEU A 323 1.86 -5.59 -10.26
CA LEU A 323 1.57 -7.02 -10.04
C LEU A 323 0.24 -7.45 -10.68
N PRO A 324 0.10 -7.44 -11.99
CA PRO A 324 -1.20 -7.61 -12.67
C PRO A 324 -1.91 -8.94 -12.45
N ASN A 325 -1.26 -9.93 -11.86
CA ASN A 325 -1.81 -11.29 -11.70
C ASN A 325 -1.55 -11.90 -10.30
N ALA A 326 -1.02 -11.12 -9.37
CA ALA A 326 -0.74 -11.59 -8.02
C ALA A 326 -0.97 -10.45 -7.02
N ASN A 327 -1.99 -10.57 -6.17
CA ASN A 327 -2.39 -9.50 -5.24
C ASN A 327 -2.60 -8.14 -5.92
N ALA A 328 -3.24 -8.15 -7.10
CA ALA A 328 -3.49 -6.93 -7.83
C ALA A 328 -4.41 -5.99 -7.04
N GLU A 329 -4.05 -4.71 -7.00
CA GLU A 329 -4.90 -3.62 -6.48
C GLU A 329 -5.87 -3.11 -7.56
N TYR A 330 -5.53 -3.33 -8.85
CA TYR A 330 -6.39 -3.05 -9.99
C TYR A 330 -6.46 -4.28 -10.90
N GLU A 331 -7.65 -4.87 -11.00
CA GLU A 331 -7.81 -6.21 -11.54
C GLU A 331 -7.96 -6.24 -13.06
N VAL A 332 -8.55 -5.21 -13.66
CA VAL A 332 -9.02 -5.29 -15.05
C VAL A 332 -8.90 -3.97 -15.79
N VAL A 333 -8.73 -4.04 -17.11
CA VAL A 333 -8.81 -2.87 -17.99
C VAL A 333 -10.11 -2.89 -18.81
N ALA A 334 -10.73 -1.74 -18.94
CA ALA A 334 -11.96 -1.54 -19.72
C ALA A 334 -11.84 -0.33 -20.69
N PRO A 335 -12.71 -0.20 -21.71
CA PRO A 335 -12.76 0.96 -22.57
C PRO A 335 -12.90 2.26 -21.77
N GLY A 336 -11.95 3.19 -21.89
CA GLY A 336 -11.94 4.44 -21.14
C GLY A 336 -11.42 5.65 -21.92
N VAL A 337 -11.24 5.53 -23.25
CA VAL A 337 -10.77 6.61 -24.11
C VAL A 337 -11.79 6.83 -25.22
N ASN A 338 -12.12 8.09 -25.51
CA ASN A 338 -13.13 8.47 -26.52
C ASN A 338 -14.51 7.82 -26.26
N ILE A 339 -14.98 7.89 -25.03
CA ILE A 339 -16.25 7.28 -24.60
C ILE A 339 -17.38 8.28 -24.72
N TYR A 340 -18.29 8.02 -25.65
CA TYR A 340 -19.48 8.86 -25.93
C TYR A 340 -20.61 8.50 -24.97
N SER A 341 -21.19 9.50 -24.31
CA SER A 341 -22.30 9.32 -23.36
C SER A 341 -23.11 10.61 -23.12
N THR A 342 -24.12 10.51 -22.28
CA THR A 342 -25.05 11.59 -21.90
C THR A 342 -24.41 12.68 -21.06
N LEU A 343 -24.90 13.91 -21.16
CA LEU A 343 -24.60 15.04 -20.28
C LEU A 343 -25.90 15.75 -19.88
N PRO A 344 -25.94 16.50 -18.76
CA PRO A 344 -27.12 17.21 -18.32
C PRO A 344 -27.70 18.12 -19.40
N ASN A 345 -29.03 18.27 -19.35
CA ASN A 345 -29.83 19.09 -20.27
C ASN A 345 -29.88 18.54 -21.71
N GLY A 346 -30.06 17.24 -21.87
CA GLY A 346 -30.25 16.59 -23.16
C GLY A 346 -29.04 16.64 -24.09
N ARG A 347 -27.83 16.79 -23.52
CA ARG A 347 -26.55 16.86 -24.25
C ARG A 347 -25.80 15.54 -24.20
N TYR A 348 -24.78 15.46 -25.05
CA TYR A 348 -23.87 14.31 -25.12
C TYR A 348 -22.46 14.81 -25.31
N ALA A 349 -21.48 14.02 -24.81
CA ALA A 349 -20.04 14.29 -24.99
C ALA A 349 -19.22 13.01 -25.09
N THR A 350 -18.02 13.17 -25.62
CA THR A 350 -17.01 12.12 -25.64
C THR A 350 -15.90 12.44 -24.64
N TRP A 351 -15.72 11.61 -23.61
CA TRP A 351 -14.77 11.83 -22.54
C TRP A 351 -13.74 10.71 -22.43
N ASN A 352 -12.65 11.01 -21.72
CA ASN A 352 -11.58 10.06 -21.40
C ASN A 352 -11.44 9.96 -19.87
N GLY A 353 -11.12 8.78 -19.37
CA GLY A 353 -10.86 8.58 -17.95
C GLY A 353 -11.07 7.12 -17.53
N THR A 354 -10.49 6.72 -16.42
CA THR A 354 -10.83 5.46 -15.75
C THR A 354 -12.27 5.49 -15.22
N SER A 355 -12.85 6.66 -14.95
CA SER A 355 -14.28 6.86 -14.69
C SER A 355 -15.16 6.38 -15.83
N MET A 356 -14.72 6.59 -17.07
CA MET A 356 -15.43 6.18 -18.29
C MET A 356 -15.27 4.69 -18.56
N ALA A 357 -14.42 3.99 -17.81
CA ALA A 357 -14.36 2.55 -17.79
C ALA A 357 -15.55 1.89 -17.05
N ALA A 358 -16.66 2.60 -16.98
CA ALA A 358 -18.00 2.16 -16.53
C ALA A 358 -18.65 1.00 -17.32
N PRO A 359 -18.10 0.43 -18.42
CA PRO A 359 -18.59 -0.84 -18.92
C PRO A 359 -18.64 -1.95 -17.88
N ILE A 360 -17.73 -2.00 -16.89
CA ILE A 360 -17.73 -3.06 -15.88
C ILE A 360 -19.00 -3.10 -15.02
N PRO A 361 -19.48 -2.00 -14.41
CA PRO A 361 -20.76 -2.04 -13.71
C PRO A 361 -21.95 -2.44 -14.59
N ALA A 362 -21.94 -2.01 -15.85
CA ALA A 362 -22.99 -2.41 -16.79
C ALA A 362 -22.94 -3.93 -17.12
N GLU A 363 -21.74 -4.48 -17.35
CA GLU A 363 -21.58 -5.92 -17.56
C GLU A 363 -21.91 -6.72 -16.29
N ALA A 364 -21.61 -6.21 -15.10
CA ALA A 364 -22.05 -6.78 -13.85
C ALA A 364 -23.58 -6.84 -13.75
N ALA A 365 -24.30 -5.80 -14.19
CA ALA A 365 -25.74 -5.77 -14.23
C ALA A 365 -26.31 -6.80 -15.23
N ILE A 366 -25.70 -6.98 -16.41
CA ILE A 366 -26.09 -8.03 -17.36
C ILE A 366 -25.85 -9.42 -16.78
N LEU A 367 -24.71 -9.67 -16.20
CA LEU A 367 -24.42 -10.94 -15.54
C LEU A 367 -25.42 -11.22 -14.41
N ARG A 368 -25.70 -10.22 -13.57
CA ARG A 368 -26.66 -10.33 -12.47
C ARG A 368 -28.07 -10.65 -12.97
N SER A 369 -28.50 -10.03 -14.07
CA SER A 369 -29.83 -10.27 -14.66
C SER A 369 -29.91 -11.63 -15.37
N SER A 370 -28.79 -12.16 -15.88
CA SER A 370 -28.71 -13.49 -16.48
C SER A 370 -28.65 -14.61 -15.42
N LEU A 371 -27.96 -14.35 -14.31
CA LEU A 371 -27.71 -15.28 -13.21
C LEU A 371 -28.59 -14.91 -12.00
N LYS A 372 -29.88 -15.21 -12.10
CA LYS A 372 -30.92 -14.69 -11.16
C LYS A 372 -30.87 -15.28 -9.75
N ASP A 373 -30.36 -16.49 -9.60
CA ASP A 373 -30.28 -17.15 -8.29
C ASP A 373 -29.13 -16.54 -7.47
N LYS A 374 -29.47 -15.62 -6.55
CA LYS A 374 -28.51 -14.89 -5.72
C LYS A 374 -27.81 -15.80 -4.68
N ASP A 375 -28.42 -16.92 -4.31
CA ASP A 375 -27.81 -17.86 -3.36
C ASP A 375 -26.68 -18.65 -4.04
N THR A 376 -26.89 -19.04 -5.30
CA THR A 376 -25.86 -19.72 -6.09
C THR A 376 -24.84 -18.74 -6.69
N TYR A 377 -25.31 -17.61 -7.21
CA TYR A 377 -24.51 -16.61 -7.91
C TYR A 377 -24.46 -15.30 -7.10
N SER A 378 -23.72 -15.32 -6.01
CA SER A 378 -23.55 -14.14 -5.15
C SER A 378 -22.87 -12.97 -5.89
N SER A 379 -22.89 -11.77 -5.30
CA SER A 379 -22.17 -10.60 -5.84
C SER A 379 -20.67 -10.90 -6.03
N ARG A 380 -20.07 -11.60 -5.07
CA ARG A 380 -18.67 -12.07 -5.15
C ARG A 380 -18.42 -12.99 -6.34
N TYR A 381 -19.40 -13.88 -6.64
CA TYR A 381 -19.31 -14.71 -7.84
C TYR A 381 -19.28 -13.86 -9.11
N ILE A 382 -20.16 -12.86 -9.21
CA ILE A 382 -20.19 -11.96 -10.38
C ILE A 382 -18.85 -11.23 -10.50
N MET A 383 -18.27 -10.75 -9.41
CA MET A 383 -16.95 -10.11 -9.42
C MET A 383 -15.87 -11.06 -9.95
N GLY A 384 -15.81 -12.28 -9.40
CA GLY A 384 -14.85 -13.30 -9.86
C GLY A 384 -15.03 -13.68 -11.33
N GLN A 385 -16.28 -13.67 -11.82
CA GLN A 385 -16.62 -13.94 -13.22
C GLN A 385 -16.09 -12.84 -14.14
N LEU A 386 -16.28 -11.56 -13.76
CA LEU A 386 -15.79 -10.40 -14.54
C LEU A 386 -14.27 -10.40 -14.70
N VAL A 387 -13.52 -10.69 -13.64
CA VAL A 387 -12.05 -10.65 -13.67
C VAL A 387 -11.41 -11.97 -14.10
N GLY A 388 -12.02 -13.11 -13.75
CA GLY A 388 -11.39 -14.43 -13.90
C GLY A 388 -11.76 -15.19 -15.17
N ALA A 389 -12.79 -14.79 -15.91
CA ALA A 389 -13.30 -15.55 -17.05
C ALA A 389 -12.58 -15.23 -18.37
N THR A 390 -11.96 -14.07 -18.50
CA THR A 390 -11.26 -13.66 -19.73
C THR A 390 -9.81 -14.15 -19.77
N GLU A 391 -9.34 -14.53 -20.96
CA GLU A 391 -7.93 -14.79 -21.26
C GLU A 391 -7.30 -13.68 -22.10
N ASP A 392 -8.11 -12.76 -22.63
CA ASP A 392 -7.63 -11.62 -23.40
C ASP A 392 -6.94 -10.61 -22.47
N THR A 393 -5.87 -9.97 -22.98
CA THR A 393 -5.09 -9.01 -22.21
C THR A 393 -4.77 -7.76 -23.02
N ILE A 394 -4.60 -6.65 -22.28
CA ILE A 394 -4.01 -5.41 -22.81
C ILE A 394 -2.59 -5.31 -22.28
N THR A 395 -1.66 -5.10 -23.21
CA THR A 395 -0.23 -4.98 -22.89
C THR A 395 0.13 -3.52 -22.62
N TYR A 396 0.79 -3.29 -21.48
CA TYR A 396 1.41 -2.02 -21.13
C TYR A 396 2.93 -2.17 -21.03
N CYS A 397 3.68 -1.32 -21.76
CA CYS A 397 5.13 -1.28 -21.70
C CYS A 397 5.56 -0.02 -20.94
N ASN A 398 6.14 -0.19 -19.75
CA ASN A 398 6.73 0.90 -19.01
C ASN A 398 8.17 1.12 -19.46
N GLU A 399 8.45 2.28 -20.09
CA GLU A 399 9.75 2.61 -20.68
C GLU A 399 10.83 2.90 -19.63
N ASP A 400 10.45 3.39 -18.45
CA ASP A 400 11.41 3.77 -17.40
C ASP A 400 12.10 2.54 -16.81
N VAL A 401 11.32 1.49 -16.52
CA VAL A 401 11.84 0.23 -15.98
C VAL A 401 12.03 -0.86 -17.05
N LYS A 402 11.68 -0.57 -18.31
CA LYS A 402 11.79 -1.50 -19.46
C LYS A 402 11.09 -2.84 -19.20
N ARG A 403 9.90 -2.79 -18.61
CA ARG A 403 9.08 -3.96 -18.30
C ARG A 403 7.74 -3.89 -19.02
N THR A 404 7.22 -5.07 -19.30
CA THR A 404 5.94 -5.27 -19.96
C THR A 404 4.99 -5.96 -19.01
N TYR A 405 3.79 -5.40 -18.89
CA TYR A 405 2.70 -5.89 -18.05
C TYR A 405 1.52 -6.27 -18.94
N ASN A 406 0.81 -7.34 -18.60
CA ASN A 406 -0.37 -7.80 -19.34
C ASN A 406 -1.56 -7.83 -18.36
N TYR A 407 -2.49 -6.90 -18.53
CA TYR A 407 -3.69 -6.78 -17.72
C TYR A 407 -4.86 -7.50 -18.37
N LYS A 408 -5.72 -8.12 -17.57
CA LYS A 408 -6.96 -8.75 -18.03
C LYS A 408 -7.85 -7.71 -18.73
N LYS A 409 -8.24 -8.01 -19.96
CA LYS A 409 -9.16 -7.19 -20.73
C LYS A 409 -10.59 -7.60 -20.40
N LEU A 410 -11.45 -6.64 -20.04
CA LEU A 410 -12.89 -6.88 -19.88
C LEU A 410 -13.49 -7.58 -21.11
N SER A 411 -14.32 -8.59 -20.90
CA SER A 411 -15.03 -9.31 -21.96
C SER A 411 -16.33 -9.91 -21.48
N LEU A 412 -17.44 -9.28 -21.77
CA LEU A 412 -18.77 -9.75 -21.39
C LEU A 412 -19.07 -11.16 -21.92
N THR A 413 -18.71 -11.44 -23.18
CA THR A 413 -18.93 -12.77 -23.75
C THR A 413 -18.15 -13.85 -23.01
N ALA A 414 -16.91 -13.59 -22.61
CA ALA A 414 -16.14 -14.52 -21.79
C ALA A 414 -16.78 -14.71 -20.41
N SER A 415 -17.21 -13.61 -19.80
CA SER A 415 -17.87 -13.63 -18.48
C SER A 415 -19.20 -14.40 -18.49
N LEU A 416 -19.90 -14.45 -19.60
CA LEU A 416 -21.14 -15.22 -19.77
C LEU A 416 -20.90 -16.71 -20.10
N THR A 417 -19.79 -17.05 -20.76
CA THR A 417 -19.58 -18.40 -21.31
C THR A 417 -18.50 -19.21 -20.62
N ASN A 418 -17.48 -18.55 -20.08
CA ASN A 418 -16.35 -19.24 -19.50
C ASN A 418 -16.52 -19.43 -17.99
N LYS A 419 -15.91 -20.48 -17.46
CA LYS A 419 -15.81 -20.68 -16.02
C LYS A 419 -14.63 -19.86 -15.49
N PRO A 420 -14.82 -19.03 -14.46
CA PRO A 420 -13.73 -18.23 -13.90
C PRO A 420 -12.73 -19.14 -13.20
N LYS A 421 -11.46 -19.01 -13.54
CA LYS A 421 -10.37 -19.71 -12.86
C LYS A 421 -10.16 -19.11 -11.47
N PRO A 422 -9.81 -19.91 -10.46
CA PRO A 422 -9.27 -19.34 -9.22
C PRO A 422 -7.88 -18.72 -9.45
N ASN A 423 -7.57 -17.66 -8.72
CA ASN A 423 -6.24 -17.07 -8.62
C ASN A 423 -5.87 -16.92 -7.16
N ILE A 424 -5.19 -17.92 -6.63
CA ILE A 424 -4.83 -18.00 -5.22
C ILE A 424 -3.39 -17.50 -5.05
N THR A 425 -3.21 -16.56 -4.13
CA THR A 425 -1.90 -16.00 -3.77
C THR A 425 -1.74 -15.98 -2.26
N VAL A 426 -0.51 -15.79 -1.79
CA VAL A 426 -0.27 -15.50 -0.37
C VAL A 426 -0.75 -14.07 -0.10
N ASP A 427 -1.59 -13.93 0.91
CA ASP A 427 -2.04 -12.65 1.44
C ASP A 427 -1.08 -12.17 2.54
N GLU A 428 -0.83 -13.05 3.48
CA GLU A 428 0.10 -12.80 4.58
C GLU A 428 0.74 -14.10 5.06
N ILE A 429 1.96 -14.02 5.57
CA ILE A 429 2.66 -15.17 6.13
C ILE A 429 3.49 -14.75 7.34
N TYR A 430 3.39 -15.54 8.41
CA TYR A 430 4.12 -15.34 9.65
C TYR A 430 4.93 -16.57 10.01
N ALA A 431 6.07 -16.34 10.63
CA ALA A 431 6.91 -17.39 11.20
C ALA A 431 7.05 -17.17 12.70
N PHE A 432 6.62 -18.16 13.49
CA PHE A 432 6.66 -18.09 14.95
C PHE A 432 7.73 -19.03 15.48
N ASP A 433 8.56 -18.54 16.40
CA ASP A 433 9.69 -19.24 17.05
C ASP A 433 9.53 -19.31 18.58
N SER A 434 8.30 -19.27 19.10
CA SER A 434 8.06 -19.25 20.55
C SER A 434 8.58 -20.50 21.27
N GLU A 435 8.93 -20.37 22.56
CA GLU A 435 9.40 -21.48 23.41
C GLU A 435 8.37 -22.61 23.55
N ASP A 436 7.07 -22.30 23.37
CA ASP A 436 5.98 -23.28 23.40
C ASP A 436 6.03 -24.24 22.21
N ILE A 437 6.62 -23.84 21.08
CA ILE A 437 6.80 -24.67 19.89
C ILE A 437 7.94 -25.68 20.11
N SER A 438 9.05 -25.21 20.63
CA SER A 438 10.23 -26.03 20.92
C SER A 438 11.08 -25.42 22.03
N LYS A 439 11.67 -26.25 22.85
CA LYS A 439 12.63 -25.83 23.90
C LYS A 439 13.94 -25.26 23.34
N SER A 440 14.22 -25.45 22.08
CA SER A 440 15.37 -24.83 21.40
C SER A 440 15.11 -23.40 20.93
N ASN A 441 13.87 -22.95 20.98
CA ASN A 441 13.46 -21.64 20.57
C ASN A 441 13.62 -20.62 21.71
N ASN A 442 13.85 -19.38 21.35
CA ASN A 442 14.01 -18.28 22.30
C ASN A 442 12.92 -17.19 22.18
N GLY A 443 12.04 -17.30 21.18
CA GLY A 443 10.90 -16.40 20.98
C GLY A 443 11.27 -14.97 20.61
N ASP A 444 12.46 -14.77 20.06
CA ASP A 444 12.95 -13.42 19.76
C ASP A 444 12.62 -12.95 18.34
N GLY A 445 11.99 -13.81 17.53
CA GLY A 445 11.60 -13.56 16.14
C GLY A 445 12.78 -13.56 15.17
N ILE A 446 13.96 -14.05 15.58
CA ILE A 446 15.12 -14.26 14.73
C ILE A 446 15.35 -15.77 14.63
N ILE A 447 15.29 -16.28 13.42
CA ILE A 447 15.37 -17.72 13.20
C ILE A 447 16.83 -18.17 13.19
N GLN A 448 17.16 -19.07 14.12
CA GLN A 448 18.51 -19.58 14.36
C GLN A 448 18.62 -21.07 14.03
N PRO A 449 19.86 -21.59 13.77
CA PRO A 449 20.07 -23.02 13.63
C PRO A 449 19.64 -23.78 14.90
N GLY A 450 18.90 -24.87 14.72
CA GLY A 450 18.32 -25.68 15.80
C GLY A 450 16.90 -25.32 16.19
N GLU A 451 16.40 -24.17 15.81
CA GLU A 451 15.05 -23.75 16.12
C GLU A 451 14.00 -24.42 15.24
N THR A 452 12.81 -24.42 15.77
CA THR A 452 11.61 -24.96 15.10
C THR A 452 10.59 -23.83 14.98
N ILE A 453 10.13 -23.57 13.77
CA ILE A 453 9.19 -22.49 13.48
C ILE A 453 7.83 -23.05 13.03
N ASP A 454 6.78 -22.33 13.37
CA ASP A 454 5.43 -22.54 12.87
C ASP A 454 5.11 -21.48 11.81
N LEU A 455 4.80 -21.93 10.60
CA LEU A 455 4.36 -21.06 9.52
C LEU A 455 2.85 -20.92 9.56
N ALA A 456 2.38 -19.69 9.72
CA ALA A 456 1.01 -19.28 9.57
C ALA A 456 0.84 -18.64 8.19
N ILE A 457 -0.08 -19.19 7.37
CA ILE A 457 -0.21 -18.82 5.96
C ILE A 457 -1.63 -18.34 5.70
N GLY A 458 -1.78 -17.08 5.32
CA GLY A 458 -2.99 -16.49 4.81
C GLY A 458 -3.00 -16.52 3.28
N LEU A 459 -4.13 -16.89 2.70
CA LEU A 459 -4.36 -17.01 1.28
C LEU A 459 -5.48 -16.07 0.85
N ARG A 460 -5.35 -15.53 -0.34
CA ARG A 460 -6.36 -14.73 -1.01
C ARG A 460 -6.70 -15.33 -2.37
N ASN A 461 -7.96 -15.29 -2.74
CA ASN A 461 -8.41 -15.67 -4.08
C ASN A 461 -9.13 -14.49 -4.71
N GLN A 462 -8.54 -13.90 -5.74
CA GLN A 462 -9.08 -12.70 -6.39
C GLN A 462 -10.05 -12.99 -7.54
N TRP A 463 -10.05 -14.23 -8.09
CA TRP A 463 -10.87 -14.59 -9.26
C TRP A 463 -12.02 -15.54 -8.88
N GLY A 464 -12.30 -16.53 -9.74
CA GLY A 464 -13.36 -17.48 -9.50
C GLY A 464 -13.19 -18.28 -8.21
N ALA A 465 -14.30 -18.66 -7.57
CA ALA A 465 -14.26 -19.42 -6.33
C ALA A 465 -13.46 -20.73 -6.48
N ALA A 466 -12.70 -21.07 -5.46
CA ALA A 466 -11.86 -22.26 -5.39
C ALA A 466 -12.39 -23.24 -4.35
N LYS A 467 -12.54 -24.52 -4.70
CA LYS A 467 -12.87 -25.61 -3.77
C LYS A 467 -11.76 -26.64 -3.72
N ASN A 468 -11.75 -27.40 -2.61
CA ASN A 468 -10.76 -28.44 -2.34
C ASN A 468 -9.33 -27.89 -2.57
N VAL A 469 -9.06 -26.76 -1.98
CA VAL A 469 -7.76 -26.10 -2.08
C VAL A 469 -6.75 -26.89 -1.24
N THR A 470 -5.64 -27.26 -1.86
CA THR A 470 -4.50 -27.84 -1.17
C THR A 470 -3.28 -26.97 -1.42
N ILE A 471 -2.65 -26.52 -0.38
CA ILE A 471 -1.34 -25.87 -0.46
C ILE A 471 -0.25 -26.86 -0.04
N THR A 472 0.83 -26.91 -0.83
CA THR A 472 2.03 -27.69 -0.50
C THR A 472 3.19 -26.75 -0.38
N VAL A 473 3.85 -26.75 0.78
CA VAL A 473 4.98 -25.86 1.08
C VAL A 473 6.30 -26.59 0.86
N ASN A 474 7.21 -25.95 0.15
CA ASN A 474 8.55 -26.43 -0.08
C ASN A 474 9.57 -25.36 0.31
N ALA A 475 10.78 -25.80 0.69
CA ALA A 475 11.88 -24.92 1.03
C ALA A 475 13.04 -25.09 0.05
N THR A 476 13.49 -23.99 -0.56
CA THR A 476 14.58 -24.01 -1.55
C THR A 476 15.69 -23.01 -1.21
N THR A 477 16.87 -23.26 -1.73
CA THR A 477 17.98 -22.31 -1.77
C THR A 477 18.61 -22.37 -3.14
N ASN A 478 18.75 -21.25 -3.81
CA ASN A 478 19.26 -21.15 -5.18
C ASN A 478 18.52 -22.09 -6.18
N GLY A 479 17.21 -22.29 -5.99
CA GLY A 479 16.36 -23.11 -6.86
C GLY A 479 16.50 -24.62 -6.64
N MET A 480 17.23 -25.06 -5.62
CA MET A 480 17.36 -26.46 -5.22
C MET A 480 16.74 -26.72 -3.86
N ASP A 481 16.23 -27.93 -3.62
CA ASP A 481 15.69 -28.33 -2.32
C ASP A 481 16.68 -28.02 -1.21
N ASN A 482 16.19 -27.37 -0.16
CA ASN A 482 17.05 -26.93 0.93
C ASN A 482 17.40 -28.09 1.89
N GLN A 483 18.68 -28.39 2.01
CA GLN A 483 19.17 -29.47 2.89
C GLN A 483 19.16 -29.13 4.40
N TYR A 484 18.94 -27.85 4.75
CA TYR A 484 18.99 -27.33 6.12
C TYR A 484 17.61 -27.22 6.79
N VAL A 485 16.55 -27.53 6.06
CA VAL A 485 15.17 -27.54 6.54
C VAL A 485 14.67 -28.97 6.68
N GLU A 486 13.89 -29.22 7.71
CA GLU A 486 13.16 -30.46 7.93
C GLU A 486 11.73 -30.13 8.31
N PHE A 487 10.77 -30.57 7.49
CA PHE A 487 9.35 -30.48 7.84
C PHE A 487 9.04 -31.54 8.88
N ILE A 488 8.57 -31.11 10.06
CA ILE A 488 8.19 -32.03 11.17
C ILE A 488 6.68 -32.16 11.34
N SER A 489 5.90 -31.34 10.67
CA SER A 489 4.49 -31.61 10.38
C SER A 489 4.33 -32.00 8.91
N ASP A 490 3.09 -32.36 8.51
CA ASP A 490 2.75 -32.41 7.10
C ASP A 490 3.04 -31.04 6.47
N ASN A 491 3.63 -31.02 5.30
CA ASN A 491 3.90 -29.80 4.52
C ASN A 491 2.73 -29.42 3.61
N GLU A 492 1.55 -29.98 3.86
CA GLU A 492 0.30 -29.72 3.14
C GLU A 492 -0.77 -29.23 4.10
N VAL A 493 -1.55 -28.25 3.62
CA VAL A 493 -2.77 -27.78 4.29
C VAL A 493 -3.92 -27.87 3.30
N ALA A 494 -5.03 -28.44 3.74
CA ALA A 494 -6.28 -28.48 2.98
C ALA A 494 -7.24 -27.41 3.49
N ILE A 495 -7.83 -26.68 2.56
CA ILE A 495 -8.86 -25.66 2.80
C ILE A 495 -10.05 -26.01 1.91
N ASP A 496 -11.24 -26.12 2.49
CA ASP A 496 -12.42 -26.59 1.75
C ASP A 496 -12.80 -25.65 0.61
N GLU A 497 -12.83 -24.35 0.87
CA GLU A 497 -13.23 -23.33 -0.10
C GLU A 497 -12.56 -21.97 0.19
N ILE A 498 -12.18 -21.28 -0.90
CA ILE A 498 -11.87 -19.84 -0.88
C ILE A 498 -12.76 -19.19 -1.94
N GLY A 499 -13.77 -18.43 -1.49
CA GLY A 499 -14.67 -17.72 -2.40
C GLY A 499 -13.95 -16.68 -3.25
N SER A 500 -14.59 -16.20 -4.30
CA SER A 500 -14.09 -15.07 -5.10
C SER A 500 -13.88 -13.84 -4.20
N PHE A 501 -12.78 -13.10 -4.38
CA PHE A 501 -12.39 -11.98 -3.54
C PHE A 501 -12.38 -12.33 -2.04
N GLY A 502 -12.05 -13.55 -1.71
CA GLY A 502 -12.05 -14.07 -0.35
C GLY A 502 -10.67 -14.41 0.15
N THR A 503 -10.53 -14.41 1.46
CA THR A 503 -9.33 -14.84 2.18
C THR A 503 -9.63 -16.08 3.02
N GLN A 504 -8.62 -16.91 3.23
CA GLN A 504 -8.62 -18.03 4.17
C GLN A 504 -7.21 -18.22 4.71
N ASN A 505 -7.08 -18.86 5.86
CA ASN A 505 -5.78 -19.13 6.47
C ASN A 505 -5.76 -20.50 7.14
N ASN A 506 -4.58 -20.94 7.58
CA ASN A 506 -4.40 -22.22 8.27
C ASN A 506 -4.69 -22.16 9.78
N GLY A 507 -5.60 -21.28 10.21
CA GLY A 507 -6.04 -21.14 11.59
C GLY A 507 -5.24 -20.11 12.38
N PHE A 508 -5.31 -18.85 11.97
CA PHE A 508 -4.65 -17.74 12.69
C PHE A 508 -5.25 -17.54 14.09
N ILE A 509 -4.38 -17.40 15.08
CA ILE A 509 -4.74 -17.07 16.45
C ILE A 509 -4.45 -15.58 16.66
N TYR A 510 -5.47 -14.82 17.07
CA TYR A 510 -5.38 -13.38 17.27
C TYR A 510 -5.36 -13.01 18.75
N ASN A 511 -4.64 -11.94 19.08
CA ASN A 511 -4.75 -11.28 20.39
C ASN A 511 -5.91 -10.27 20.40
N ASP A 512 -6.12 -9.60 21.55
CA ASP A 512 -7.17 -8.58 21.73
C ASP A 512 -7.02 -7.37 20.77
N SER A 513 -5.81 -7.14 20.26
CA SER A 513 -5.48 -6.08 19.29
C SER A 513 -5.60 -6.54 17.83
N LYS A 514 -6.19 -7.72 17.58
CA LYS A 514 -6.30 -8.34 16.26
C LYS A 514 -4.96 -8.63 15.56
N THR A 515 -3.87 -8.70 16.30
CA THR A 515 -2.57 -9.12 15.76
C THR A 515 -2.48 -10.64 15.77
N VAL A 516 -1.98 -11.24 14.69
CA VAL A 516 -1.72 -12.69 14.63
C VAL A 516 -0.57 -13.04 15.58
N ILE A 517 -0.83 -13.94 16.54
CA ILE A 517 0.13 -14.35 17.57
C ILE A 517 0.46 -15.84 17.53
N GLY A 518 -0.15 -16.59 16.63
CA GLY A 518 0.07 -18.03 16.50
C GLY A 518 -0.82 -18.64 15.42
N VAL A 519 -0.80 -19.95 15.29
CA VAL A 519 -1.57 -20.71 14.30
C VAL A 519 -2.04 -22.07 14.85
N GLU A 520 -3.28 -22.46 14.56
CA GLU A 520 -3.87 -23.73 15.01
C GLU A 520 -3.36 -24.95 14.22
N HIS A 521 -3.15 -24.78 12.91
CA HIS A 521 -2.74 -25.83 11.98
C HIS A 521 -1.40 -25.45 11.31
N PRO A 522 -0.29 -25.38 12.06
CA PRO A 522 0.98 -24.90 11.55
C PRO A 522 1.60 -25.86 10.54
N ILE A 523 2.27 -25.31 9.54
CA ILE A 523 3.32 -26.02 8.85
C ILE A 523 4.58 -25.81 9.65
N ARG A 524 4.99 -26.88 10.35
CA ARG A 524 6.10 -26.81 11.30
C ARG A 524 7.40 -27.24 10.66
N VAL A 525 8.39 -26.37 10.77
CA VAL A 525 9.69 -26.48 10.09
C VAL A 525 10.81 -26.40 11.12
N LYS A 526 11.70 -27.36 11.11
CA LYS A 526 12.92 -27.35 11.92
C LYS A 526 14.12 -26.92 11.09
N ILE A 527 14.87 -25.94 11.59
CA ILE A 527 16.15 -25.52 11.04
C ILE A 527 17.23 -26.42 11.65
N LYS A 528 18.04 -27.08 10.81
CA LYS A 528 19.08 -27.96 11.27
C LYS A 528 20.23 -27.19 11.91
N GLU A 529 20.87 -27.78 12.96
CA GLU A 529 21.99 -27.20 13.70
C GLU A 529 23.19 -26.77 12.83
N ASN A 530 23.37 -27.46 11.69
CA ASN A 530 24.46 -27.19 10.76
C ASN A 530 24.10 -26.18 9.67
N ALA A 531 22.97 -25.50 9.78
CA ALA A 531 22.63 -24.42 8.86
C ALA A 531 23.69 -23.31 8.97
N PRO A 532 24.22 -22.82 7.84
CA PRO A 532 25.21 -21.74 7.89
C PRO A 532 24.55 -20.42 8.29
N ASN A 533 25.38 -19.55 8.87
CA ASN A 533 24.96 -18.19 9.14
C ASN A 533 24.67 -17.43 7.84
N ASP A 534 23.75 -16.48 7.89
CA ASP A 534 23.40 -15.58 6.79
C ASP A 534 22.88 -16.34 5.54
N LEU A 535 22.10 -17.40 5.79
CA LEU A 535 21.47 -18.22 4.76
C LEU A 535 20.03 -17.81 4.55
N ASN A 536 19.67 -17.49 3.32
CA ASN A 536 18.29 -17.27 2.91
C ASN A 536 17.68 -18.58 2.39
N ILE A 537 16.58 -18.97 3.00
CA ILE A 537 15.78 -20.12 2.60
C ILE A 537 14.45 -19.60 2.07
N LYS A 538 14.18 -19.88 0.81
CA LYS A 538 12.92 -19.51 0.17
C LYS A 538 11.85 -20.53 0.47
N ILE A 539 10.72 -20.08 0.96
CA ILE A 539 9.49 -20.86 1.10
C ILE A 539 8.66 -20.65 -0.16
N ASN A 540 8.41 -21.73 -0.87
CA ASN A 540 7.60 -21.75 -2.09
C ASN A 540 6.29 -22.46 -1.78
N ILE A 541 5.19 -22.02 -2.37
CA ILE A 541 3.86 -22.59 -2.16
C ILE A 541 3.27 -23.04 -3.49
N ASN A 542 2.90 -24.32 -3.56
CA ASN A 542 2.14 -24.87 -4.66
C ASN A 542 0.66 -24.93 -4.28
N TYR A 543 -0.18 -24.35 -5.11
CA TYR A 543 -1.61 -24.37 -4.96
C TYR A 543 -2.22 -25.39 -5.92
N ARG A 544 -3.21 -26.16 -5.41
CA ARG A 544 -4.09 -27.00 -6.21
C ARG A 544 -5.51 -26.72 -5.79
N ALA A 545 -6.38 -26.41 -6.72
CA ALA A 545 -7.78 -26.12 -6.44
C ALA A 545 -8.70 -26.62 -7.56
N LYS A 546 -9.95 -26.84 -7.25
CA LYS A 546 -11.04 -27.05 -8.22
C LYS A 546 -11.85 -25.77 -8.34
N ASN A 547 -12.60 -25.65 -9.44
CA ASN A 547 -13.59 -24.58 -9.58
C ASN A 547 -14.68 -24.77 -8.51
N GLY A 548 -14.96 -23.72 -7.74
CA GLY A 548 -15.89 -23.76 -6.62
C GLY A 548 -17.36 -23.91 -6.99
N LEU A 549 -17.72 -23.68 -8.26
CA LEU A 549 -19.09 -23.64 -8.72
C LEU A 549 -19.51 -24.86 -9.55
N ASP A 550 -18.58 -25.61 -10.07
CA ASP A 550 -18.90 -26.80 -10.83
C ASP A 550 -18.20 -28.02 -10.22
N GLU A 551 -18.83 -28.64 -9.26
CA GLU A 551 -18.32 -29.87 -8.62
C GLU A 551 -18.15 -31.03 -9.62
N LYS A 552 -18.81 -30.94 -10.79
CA LYS A 552 -18.71 -31.95 -11.86
C LYS A 552 -17.53 -31.65 -12.78
N ASP A 553 -16.98 -30.44 -12.73
CA ASP A 553 -15.77 -30.11 -13.46
C ASP A 553 -14.56 -30.72 -12.76
N GLY A 554 -14.02 -31.77 -13.34
CA GLY A 554 -12.82 -32.43 -12.83
C GLY A 554 -11.52 -31.64 -13.04
N THR A 555 -11.59 -30.41 -13.58
CA THR A 555 -10.40 -29.57 -13.84
C THR A 555 -9.74 -29.19 -12.53
N VAL A 556 -8.45 -29.46 -12.44
CA VAL A 556 -7.60 -29.04 -11.32
C VAL A 556 -6.71 -27.91 -11.79
N TYR A 557 -6.81 -26.78 -11.13
CA TYR A 557 -5.94 -25.64 -11.33
C TYR A 557 -4.73 -25.77 -10.41
N THR A 558 -3.55 -25.48 -10.94
CA THR A 558 -2.29 -25.49 -10.19
C THR A 558 -1.55 -24.18 -10.42
N GLN A 559 -0.99 -23.64 -9.37
CA GLN A 559 -0.18 -22.43 -9.41
C GLN A 559 1.02 -22.61 -8.48
N LEU A 560 2.17 -22.10 -8.86
CA LEU A 560 3.38 -22.06 -8.04
C LEU A 560 3.71 -20.61 -7.71
N GLU A 561 3.88 -20.33 -6.44
CA GLU A 561 4.44 -19.08 -5.95
C GLU A 561 5.88 -19.32 -5.48
N ASP A 562 6.83 -18.90 -6.30
CA ASP A 562 8.26 -18.99 -6.04
C ASP A 562 8.68 -17.86 -5.09
N THR A 563 9.02 -18.17 -3.85
CA THR A 563 9.38 -17.20 -2.83
C THR A 563 8.15 -16.49 -2.22
N ALA A 564 7.20 -17.27 -1.72
CA ALA A 564 6.10 -16.76 -0.91
C ALA A 564 6.61 -16.11 0.40
N TYR A 565 7.73 -16.63 0.94
CA TYR A 565 8.38 -16.11 2.14
C TYR A 565 9.88 -16.44 2.12
N THR A 566 10.69 -15.63 2.79
CA THR A 566 12.12 -15.92 2.97
C THR A 566 12.45 -16.05 4.45
N ILE A 567 12.93 -17.24 4.85
CA ILE A 567 13.49 -17.45 6.17
C ILE A 567 14.96 -17.06 6.10
N HIS A 568 15.34 -16.05 6.85
CA HIS A 568 16.73 -15.65 7.00
C HIS A 568 17.33 -16.29 8.26
N ILE A 569 18.32 -17.15 8.08
CA ILE A 569 18.99 -17.84 9.18
C ILE A 569 20.15 -17.01 9.70
N VAL A 570 20.09 -16.67 10.97
CA VAL A 570 21.12 -15.87 11.61
C VAL A 570 21.65 -16.61 12.85
N LYS A 571 22.95 -16.68 12.95
CA LYS A 571 23.63 -17.27 14.13
C LYS A 571 24.39 -16.17 14.84
N GLY A 572 23.91 -15.74 16.01
CA GLY A 572 24.59 -14.68 16.73
C GLY A 572 23.93 -14.31 18.05
N THR A 573 24.62 -13.42 18.78
CA THR A 573 24.11 -12.85 20.02
C THR A 573 23.29 -11.58 19.73
N ILE A 574 22.04 -11.57 20.19
CA ILE A 574 21.16 -10.44 19.99
C ILE A 574 21.46 -9.35 20.99
N LEU A 575 21.61 -8.14 20.50
CA LEU A 575 21.76 -6.93 21.26
C LEU A 575 20.50 -6.06 21.06
N SER A 576 19.68 -5.95 22.10
CA SER A 576 18.47 -5.11 22.06
C SER A 576 18.20 -4.47 23.41
N GLY A 577 17.39 -3.41 23.42
CA GLY A 577 17.01 -2.70 24.64
C GLY A 577 18.21 -1.95 25.26
N LYS A 578 18.71 -2.38 26.43
CA LYS A 578 19.70 -1.63 27.20
C LYS A 578 20.83 -2.52 27.71
N ILE A 579 22.09 -2.16 27.44
CA ILE A 579 23.26 -2.76 28.07
C ILE A 579 23.40 -2.19 29.49
N THR A 580 23.43 -3.07 30.52
CA THR A 580 23.42 -2.65 31.92
C THR A 580 24.77 -2.57 32.59
N GLU A 581 25.80 -3.16 31.97
CA GLU A 581 27.18 -3.23 32.52
C GLU A 581 28.23 -3.07 31.42
N ASN A 582 29.47 -2.82 31.82
CA ASN A 582 30.59 -2.74 30.87
C ASN A 582 30.75 -4.07 30.13
N THR A 583 30.74 -4.01 28.81
CA THR A 583 30.67 -5.18 27.95
C THR A 583 31.78 -5.12 26.89
N THR A 584 32.34 -6.27 26.54
CA THR A 584 33.22 -6.42 25.38
C THR A 584 32.59 -7.33 24.34
N LEU A 585 32.45 -6.83 23.12
CA LEU A 585 32.00 -7.60 21.95
C LEU A 585 33.25 -8.18 21.27
N THR A 586 33.32 -9.52 21.17
CA THR A 586 34.49 -10.27 20.73
C THR A 586 34.35 -10.80 19.31
N SER A 587 35.44 -11.03 18.60
CA SER A 587 35.44 -11.47 17.19
C SER A 587 35.05 -12.93 16.97
N ASP A 588 35.03 -13.75 18.03
CA ASP A 588 34.58 -15.14 17.98
C ASP A 588 33.04 -15.27 18.03
N ASN A 589 32.36 -14.16 18.20
CA ASN A 589 30.90 -14.07 18.22
C ASN A 589 30.38 -13.16 17.12
N TYR A 590 29.13 -13.43 16.69
CA TYR A 590 28.40 -12.62 15.75
C TYR A 590 27.30 -11.85 16.49
N TYR A 591 27.20 -10.57 16.30
CA TYR A 591 26.23 -9.75 17.03
C TYR A 591 25.16 -9.18 16.09
N ILE A 592 23.94 -9.09 16.62
CA ILE A 592 22.78 -8.58 15.90
C ILE A 592 22.15 -7.48 16.75
N VAL A 593 22.18 -6.26 16.26
CA VAL A 593 21.41 -5.16 16.86
C VAL A 593 20.00 -5.23 16.33
N LYS A 594 19.04 -5.66 17.19
CA LYS A 594 17.62 -5.74 16.85
C LYS A 594 16.90 -4.49 17.34
N ASN A 595 16.34 -3.73 16.42
CA ASN A 595 15.64 -2.47 16.67
C ASN A 595 16.53 -1.40 17.31
N SER A 596 16.50 -1.22 18.62
CA SER A 596 17.29 -0.23 19.32
C SER A 596 18.14 -0.84 20.43
N LEU A 597 19.38 -0.38 20.51
CA LEU A 597 20.30 -0.71 21.59
C LEU A 597 20.75 0.57 22.29
N LEU A 598 20.47 0.69 23.59
CA LEU A 598 20.92 1.81 24.40
C LEU A 598 22.19 1.42 25.20
N ILE A 599 23.24 2.23 25.07
CA ILE A 599 24.42 2.19 25.94
C ILE A 599 24.30 3.38 26.90
N PRO A 600 23.83 3.18 28.13
CA PRO A 600 23.52 4.27 29.04
C PRO A 600 24.75 4.94 29.64
N LYS A 601 24.57 6.12 30.18
CA LYS A 601 25.62 6.87 30.87
C LYS A 601 26.33 6.02 31.94
N GLY A 602 27.66 6.01 31.91
CA GLY A 602 28.51 5.25 32.83
C GLY A 602 28.82 3.82 32.38
N VAL A 603 28.19 3.36 31.29
CA VAL A 603 28.51 2.05 30.70
C VAL A 603 29.50 2.23 29.57
N THR A 604 30.44 1.32 29.42
CA THR A 604 31.45 1.26 28.35
C THR A 604 31.30 -0.04 27.60
N VAL A 605 31.17 0.05 26.28
CA VAL A 605 31.20 -1.09 25.36
C VAL A 605 32.47 -1.01 24.52
N ASN A 606 33.27 -2.08 24.57
CA ASN A 606 34.44 -2.25 23.72
C ASN A 606 34.14 -3.28 22.63
N VAL A 607 34.47 -2.97 21.40
CA VAL A 607 34.33 -3.87 20.26
C VAL A 607 35.74 -4.27 19.81
N GLU A 608 36.03 -5.55 19.83
CA GLU A 608 37.36 -6.10 19.48
C GLU A 608 37.59 -6.14 17.97
N PRO A 609 38.85 -6.18 17.50
CA PRO A 609 39.17 -6.33 16.08
C PRO A 609 38.53 -7.56 15.45
N GLY A 610 38.00 -7.42 14.24
CA GLY A 610 37.35 -8.53 13.48
C GLY A 610 35.93 -8.86 13.89
N THR A 611 35.35 -8.14 14.86
CA THR A 611 33.96 -8.32 15.27
C THR A 611 33.00 -7.93 14.15
N LYS A 612 31.88 -8.68 14.00
CA LYS A 612 30.82 -8.43 13.06
C LYS A 612 29.55 -8.09 13.77
N ILE A 613 28.92 -6.98 13.38
CA ILE A 613 27.66 -6.49 13.95
C ILE A 613 26.68 -6.22 12.82
N GLN A 614 25.61 -7.00 12.77
CA GLN A 614 24.52 -6.83 11.84
C GLN A 614 23.41 -5.99 12.46
N PHE A 615 22.77 -5.14 11.68
CA PHE A 615 21.65 -4.32 12.10
C PHE A 615 20.36 -4.87 11.51
N TRP A 616 19.37 -5.12 12.37
CA TRP A 616 18.10 -5.71 11.98
C TRP A 616 16.93 -4.95 12.62
N ALA A 617 16.07 -4.33 11.81
CA ALA A 617 14.83 -3.74 12.26
C ALA A 617 13.70 -4.78 12.19
N SER A 618 12.82 -4.81 13.19
CA SER A 618 11.61 -5.62 13.11
C SER A 618 10.55 -4.92 12.27
N ASP A 619 9.57 -5.70 11.76
CA ASP A 619 8.46 -5.25 10.90
C ASP A 619 7.47 -4.27 11.56
N GLN A 620 7.80 -3.65 12.67
CA GLN A 620 6.96 -2.65 13.28
C GLN A 620 7.07 -1.33 12.53
N TYR A 621 6.00 -0.97 11.85
CA TYR A 621 5.76 0.33 11.25
C TYR A 621 6.18 1.46 12.19
N SER A 622 7.05 2.31 11.70
CA SER A 622 7.15 3.67 12.22
C SER A 622 5.88 4.41 11.80
N VAL A 623 5.19 5.04 12.74
CA VAL A 623 3.97 5.85 12.54
C VAL A 623 4.15 6.99 11.52
N TYR A 624 5.36 7.19 11.01
CA TYR A 624 5.75 8.25 10.07
C TYR A 624 6.21 7.77 8.69
N GLY A 625 5.88 6.53 8.28
CA GLY A 625 5.99 6.10 6.89
C GLY A 625 7.40 5.96 6.31
N ASP A 626 8.47 6.20 7.05
CA ASP A 626 9.83 6.10 6.57
C ASP A 626 10.70 5.18 7.43
N ASN A 627 10.97 3.99 6.87
CA ASN A 627 12.14 3.16 7.12
C ASN A 627 12.23 2.41 8.45
N TYR A 628 12.27 1.11 8.34
CA TYR A 628 12.75 0.17 9.34
C TYR A 628 14.16 0.56 9.81
N ILE A 629 14.33 0.99 11.05
CA ILE A 629 15.60 1.49 11.58
C ILE A 629 16.01 0.64 12.77
N ALA A 630 17.18 0.01 12.65
CA ALA A 630 17.90 -0.54 13.79
C ALA A 630 19.05 0.41 14.15
N TYR A 631 19.18 0.79 15.42
CA TYR A 631 20.18 1.78 15.81
C TYR A 631 20.81 1.49 17.19
N ILE A 632 22.03 1.98 17.37
CA ILE A 632 22.69 2.03 18.67
C ILE A 632 22.69 3.47 19.16
N SER A 633 22.09 3.73 20.33
CA SER A 633 22.13 5.03 21.00
C SER A 633 23.17 5.00 22.14
N VAL A 634 24.13 5.90 22.11
CA VAL A 634 25.28 5.90 23.03
C VAL A 634 25.25 7.13 23.94
N GLU A 635 24.74 6.98 25.15
CA GLU A 635 24.88 7.98 26.23
C GLU A 635 26.14 7.76 27.08
N GLY A 636 26.67 6.54 27.08
CA GLY A 636 27.92 6.12 27.68
C GLY A 636 29.11 6.17 26.73
N ASN A 637 29.94 5.14 26.71
CA ASN A 637 31.06 5.07 25.80
C ASN A 637 30.99 3.79 24.93
N MET A 638 31.33 3.93 23.66
CA MET A 638 31.49 2.79 22.75
C MET A 638 32.76 2.97 21.91
N TYR A 639 33.64 1.98 22.01
CA TYR A 639 34.95 1.97 21.36
C TYR A 639 35.04 0.82 20.38
N PHE A 640 35.19 1.08 19.12
CA PHE A 640 35.42 0.13 18.06
C PHE A 640 36.94 0.05 17.79
N ASN A 641 37.60 -1.00 18.28
CA ASN A 641 39.04 -1.12 18.28
C ASN A 641 39.56 -2.04 17.16
N GLY A 642 39.08 -1.84 15.93
CA GLY A 642 39.56 -2.60 14.77
C GLY A 642 41.03 -2.37 14.45
N THR A 643 41.61 -3.25 13.63
CA THR A 643 42.97 -3.16 13.09
C THR A 643 42.96 -3.30 11.58
N GLU A 644 44.08 -2.94 10.92
CA GLU A 644 44.18 -3.07 9.47
C GLU A 644 43.98 -4.51 8.97
N SER A 645 44.48 -5.50 9.75
CA SER A 645 44.34 -6.92 9.41
C SER A 645 43.02 -7.55 9.87
N GLN A 646 42.30 -6.90 10.77
CA GLN A 646 41.03 -7.36 11.35
C GLN A 646 40.10 -6.18 11.58
N PRO A 647 39.53 -5.58 10.51
CA PRO A 647 38.54 -4.50 10.64
C PRO A 647 37.30 -5.03 11.32
N ILE A 648 36.54 -4.14 11.92
CA ILE A 648 35.20 -4.39 12.44
C ILE A 648 34.20 -4.12 11.33
N ASP A 649 33.25 -5.00 11.08
CA ASP A 649 32.23 -4.86 10.06
C ASP A 649 30.88 -4.52 10.69
N LEU A 650 30.28 -3.38 10.28
CA LEU A 650 28.92 -2.98 10.59
C LEU A 650 28.11 -3.01 9.29
N PHE A 651 27.04 -3.79 9.24
CA PHE A 651 26.26 -3.96 8.02
C PHE A 651 24.78 -4.27 8.31
N PRO A 652 23.85 -3.92 7.38
CA PRO A 652 22.43 -4.23 7.52
C PRO A 652 22.14 -5.70 7.19
N GLY A 653 20.96 -6.18 7.55
CA GLY A 653 20.42 -7.46 7.07
C GLY A 653 20.20 -7.45 5.56
N LYS A 654 20.34 -8.62 4.89
CA LYS A 654 20.35 -8.70 3.42
C LYS A 654 18.99 -8.55 2.74
N ASP A 655 17.91 -8.86 3.42
CA ASP A 655 16.59 -9.00 2.77
C ASP A 655 15.70 -7.77 2.83
N TYR A 656 16.21 -6.65 3.35
CA TYR A 656 15.42 -5.44 3.50
C TYR A 656 16.21 -4.25 2.98
N GLU A 657 15.92 -3.80 1.78
CA GLU A 657 16.61 -2.68 1.09
C GLU A 657 16.61 -1.36 1.86
N ALA A 658 15.79 -1.25 2.89
CA ALA A 658 15.67 -0.06 3.73
C ALA A 658 16.56 -0.06 4.97
N TYR A 659 17.28 -1.12 5.28
CA TYR A 659 18.07 -1.17 6.50
C TYR A 659 19.35 -0.36 6.41
N ARG A 660 19.50 0.47 7.41
CA ARG A 660 20.66 1.33 7.59
C ARG A 660 21.37 0.94 8.85
N VAL A 661 22.70 1.02 8.82
CA VAL A 661 23.53 0.97 10.03
C VAL A 661 23.49 2.34 10.69
N GLN A 662 22.84 2.45 11.84
CA GLN A 662 22.73 3.72 12.56
C GLN A 662 23.38 3.61 13.94
N VAL A 663 24.36 4.46 14.19
CA VAL A 663 25.00 4.65 15.50
C VAL A 663 24.87 6.10 15.88
N GLU A 664 24.17 6.36 16.98
CA GLU A 664 23.90 7.71 17.47
C GLU A 664 24.59 7.97 18.79
N LYS A 665 25.27 9.08 18.90
CA LYS A 665 25.72 9.57 20.18
C LYS A 665 24.63 10.44 20.81
N SER A 666 24.26 10.14 22.05
CA SER A 666 23.30 10.92 22.81
C SER A 666 23.98 11.59 24.01
N GLY A 667 23.68 12.84 24.25
CA GLY A 667 24.24 13.60 25.38
C GLY A 667 25.78 13.66 25.37
N ASN A 668 26.42 13.36 26.50
CA ASN A 668 27.87 13.39 26.68
C ASN A 668 28.55 12.02 26.38
N GLY A 669 27.89 11.13 25.70
CA GLY A 669 28.45 9.83 25.31
C GLY A 669 29.70 9.97 24.43
N THR A 670 30.44 8.88 24.24
CA THR A 670 31.62 8.81 23.36
C THR A 670 31.48 7.66 22.41
N VAL A 671 31.65 7.91 21.13
CA VAL A 671 31.79 6.88 20.09
C VAL A 671 33.15 7.08 19.42
N ASP A 672 33.98 6.06 19.45
CA ASP A 672 35.29 6.06 18.79
C ASP A 672 35.41 4.86 17.87
N MET A 673 35.62 5.11 16.58
CA MET A 673 35.68 4.08 15.54
C MET A 673 37.05 4.04 14.88
N ASN A 674 37.74 2.93 15.02
CA ASN A 674 39.04 2.71 14.40
C ASN A 674 39.01 1.39 13.58
N TYR A 675 39.41 1.45 12.30
CA TYR A 675 39.29 0.37 11.32
C TYR A 675 37.92 -0.32 11.32
N VAL A 676 36.86 0.49 11.07
CA VAL A 676 35.49 0.03 10.98
C VAL A 676 34.99 0.16 9.53
N ASN A 677 34.51 -0.92 8.96
CA ASN A 677 33.82 -0.93 7.69
C ASN A 677 32.34 -0.82 7.94
N ILE A 678 31.68 0.11 7.25
CA ILE A 678 30.23 0.35 7.42
C ILE A 678 29.55 0.27 6.06
N THR A 679 28.59 -0.64 5.95
CA THR A 679 27.75 -0.79 4.75
C THR A 679 26.41 -0.09 4.96
N ASN A 680 25.92 0.65 3.97
CA ASN A 680 24.66 1.41 4.02
C ASN A 680 24.49 2.27 5.28
N PRO A 681 25.45 3.16 5.59
CA PRO A 681 25.38 3.92 6.83
C PRO A 681 24.26 4.99 6.78
N TYR A 682 23.49 5.05 7.86
CA TYR A 682 22.84 6.25 8.30
C TYR A 682 23.51 6.70 9.60
N ILE A 683 24.56 7.46 9.48
CA ILE A 683 25.28 7.94 10.63
C ILE A 683 24.94 9.41 10.78
N ASP A 684 23.95 9.72 11.60
CA ASP A 684 23.68 11.09 12.06
C ASP A 684 24.41 11.33 13.37
N ILE A 685 25.39 12.15 13.25
CA ILE A 685 26.28 12.49 14.33
C ILE A 685 26.05 13.89 14.86
N SER A 686 25.19 14.63 14.23
CA SER A 686 25.04 16.05 14.52
C SER A 686 23.89 16.39 15.43
N SER A 687 23.06 15.49 15.83
CA SER A 687 22.03 15.72 16.87
C SER A 687 21.21 14.47 17.06
N GLY A 688 20.81 14.15 18.28
CA GLY A 688 19.71 13.26 18.49
C GLY A 688 18.46 13.84 17.83
N SER A 689 18.29 13.61 16.55
CA SER A 689 17.04 13.91 15.89
C SER A 689 16.10 12.76 16.13
N HIS A 690 15.41 12.77 17.25
CA HIS A 690 14.06 12.29 17.22
C HIS A 690 13.28 13.22 16.29
N LEU A 691 12.75 12.71 15.24
CA LEU A 691 11.64 13.30 14.53
C LEU A 691 10.54 13.61 15.56
N ASN A 692 10.40 14.87 15.93
CA ASN A 692 9.43 15.51 16.84
C ASN A 692 10.05 16.11 18.11
N CYS A 693 11.03 17.00 17.98
CA CYS A 693 11.27 18.00 19.03
C CYS A 693 11.81 19.28 18.42
N THR A 694 11.00 20.29 18.44
CA THR A 694 11.39 21.69 18.40
C THR A 694 12.09 22.02 19.71
N GLN A 695 13.39 21.86 19.83
CA GLN A 695 14.21 22.53 20.86
C GLN A 695 15.71 22.47 20.53
N ASP A 696 16.40 23.50 20.98
CA ASP A 696 17.77 23.89 20.71
C ASP A 696 18.81 22.76 20.75
N TYR A 697 19.67 22.74 19.74
CA TYR A 697 20.67 21.71 19.50
C TYR A 697 21.97 22.02 20.19
N ASP A 698 22.38 21.19 21.14
CA ASP A 698 23.78 21.12 21.55
C ASP A 698 24.56 20.24 20.55
N GLU A 699 25.65 20.78 20.01
CA GLU A 699 26.55 20.08 19.08
C GLU A 699 27.10 18.80 19.68
N VAL A 700 26.86 17.70 19.00
CA VAL A 700 27.31 16.36 19.39
C VAL A 700 28.42 15.87 18.47
N TYR A 701 29.54 15.48 19.03
CA TYR A 701 30.76 15.13 18.29
C TYR A 701 31.00 13.63 18.24
N TYR A 702 31.24 13.08 17.01
CA TYR A 702 32.06 11.89 16.86
C TYR A 702 33.50 12.24 17.20
N ARG A 703 34.09 11.49 18.07
CA ARG A 703 35.54 11.38 18.06
C ARG A 703 35.91 10.15 17.22
N GLU A 704 36.26 10.45 15.97
CA GLU A 704 37.20 9.73 15.14
C GLU A 704 36.79 8.35 14.60
N MET A 705 36.28 8.33 13.36
CA MET A 705 36.49 7.18 12.52
C MET A 705 37.90 7.23 11.93
N ARG A 706 38.74 6.23 12.18
CA ARG A 706 40.09 6.15 11.66
C ARG A 706 40.26 4.91 10.80
N ASN A 707 40.88 5.09 9.61
CA ASN A 707 41.32 4.00 8.74
C ASN A 707 40.22 3.00 8.32
N GLY A 708 38.94 3.37 8.34
CA GLY A 708 37.83 2.51 7.98
C GLY A 708 37.36 2.68 6.53
N GLU A 709 36.46 1.84 6.12
CA GLU A 709 35.76 1.92 4.84
C GLU A 709 34.27 2.13 5.05
N ILE A 710 33.67 3.05 4.31
CA ILE A 710 32.23 3.25 4.23
C ILE A 710 31.81 2.93 2.81
N SER A 711 30.90 1.99 2.65
CA SER A 711 30.32 1.65 1.36
C SER A 711 28.80 1.65 1.43
N THR A 712 28.15 1.77 0.30
CA THR A 712 26.70 1.67 0.21
C THR A 712 26.29 0.83 -0.98
N GLU A 713 25.31 -0.04 -0.80
CA GLU A 713 24.63 -0.78 -1.84
C GLU A 713 23.27 -0.12 -2.17
N SER A 714 22.83 0.82 -1.33
CA SER A 714 21.55 1.50 -1.44
C SER A 714 21.70 2.97 -1.81
N ASP A 715 20.75 3.51 -2.56
CA ASP A 715 20.67 4.93 -2.91
C ASP A 715 20.24 5.81 -1.74
N SER A 716 19.78 5.26 -0.64
CA SER A 716 19.27 5.95 0.55
C SER A 716 20.32 6.22 1.64
N SER A 717 21.57 5.85 1.42
CA SER A 717 22.63 6.01 2.42
C SER A 717 23.00 7.48 2.65
N PHE A 718 23.11 7.86 3.91
CA PHE A 718 23.46 9.20 4.33
C PHE A 718 24.56 9.17 5.40
N VAL A 719 25.63 9.91 5.20
CA VAL A 719 26.72 10.06 6.19
C VAL A 719 26.89 11.52 6.53
N LYS A 720 26.75 11.87 7.81
CA LYS A 720 26.99 13.19 8.34
C LYS A 720 27.97 13.08 9.52
N GLY A 721 29.12 13.75 9.47
CA GLY A 721 30.13 13.62 10.51
C GLY A 721 31.10 14.78 10.58
N ASN A 722 31.66 15.00 11.78
CA ASN A 722 32.61 16.08 12.03
C ASN A 722 34.07 15.67 11.83
N TYR A 723 34.36 14.35 11.92
CA TYR A 723 35.74 13.87 11.82
C TYR A 723 35.83 12.50 11.13
N ILE A 724 36.49 12.48 9.98
CA ILE A 724 36.82 11.23 9.29
C ILE A 724 38.32 11.30 8.94
N GLU A 725 39.11 10.41 9.49
CA GLU A 725 40.55 10.35 9.29
C GLU A 725 40.95 9.14 8.48
N LYS A 726 41.80 9.30 7.45
CA LYS A 726 42.40 8.23 6.64
C LYS A 726 41.43 7.14 6.18
N SER A 727 40.19 7.50 5.95
CA SER A 727 39.11 6.56 5.62
C SER A 727 38.85 6.52 4.12
N LYS A 728 38.41 5.37 3.64
CA LYS A 728 37.92 5.18 2.27
C LYS A 728 36.39 5.23 2.26
N MET A 729 35.86 6.03 1.34
CA MET A 729 34.44 6.08 1.05
C MET A 729 34.23 5.63 -0.38
N SER A 730 33.42 4.59 -0.57
CA SER A 730 33.15 4.03 -1.88
C SER A 730 31.66 3.89 -2.14
N ASN A 731 31.26 4.10 -3.41
CA ASN A 731 29.90 3.86 -3.90
C ASN A 731 28.77 4.64 -3.20
N LEU A 732 29.06 5.78 -2.57
CA LEU A 732 28.03 6.64 -1.99
C LEU A 732 27.23 7.32 -3.12
N ARG A 733 26.02 6.83 -3.40
CA ARG A 733 25.19 7.29 -4.53
C ARG A 733 24.34 8.51 -4.20
N ASN A 734 23.90 8.65 -2.98
CA ASN A 734 23.16 9.81 -2.52
C ASN A 734 24.06 10.92 -2.01
N LYS A 735 23.53 12.16 -1.98
CA LYS A 735 24.25 13.33 -1.46
C LYS A 735 24.55 13.12 0.01
N SER A 736 25.78 12.71 0.31
CA SER A 736 26.27 12.58 1.68
C SER A 736 26.78 13.93 2.17
N TYR A 737 26.38 14.34 3.37
CA TYR A 737 26.76 15.61 3.97
C TYR A 737 27.84 15.38 5.01
N PHE A 738 28.94 16.15 4.89
CA PHE A 738 30.03 16.14 5.86
C PHE A 738 30.21 17.54 6.41
N ASN A 739 30.17 17.72 7.73
CA ASN A 739 30.33 19.01 8.38
C ASN A 739 31.78 19.37 8.70
N GLY A 740 32.75 18.60 8.22
CA GLY A 740 34.18 18.92 8.35
C GLY A 740 35.04 17.65 8.46
N PHE A 741 36.26 17.80 8.05
CA PHE A 741 37.35 16.84 8.24
C PHE A 741 38.38 17.49 9.12
N ARG A 742 38.60 17.02 10.33
CA ARG A 742 39.53 17.64 11.27
C ARG A 742 40.69 16.71 11.56
N ASP A 743 41.89 17.29 11.56
CA ASP A 743 43.06 16.69 12.13
C ASP A 743 43.12 16.96 13.63
N VAL A 744 43.07 15.96 14.44
CA VAL A 744 43.05 16.10 15.91
C VAL A 744 44.42 16.46 16.46
N ASP A 745 45.49 16.15 15.72
CA ASP A 745 46.88 16.33 16.16
C ASP A 745 47.67 17.30 15.26
N GLY A 746 47.02 18.06 14.37
CA GLY A 746 47.70 18.92 13.39
C GLY A 746 48.39 18.14 12.27
N ARG A 747 48.04 16.85 12.07
CA ARG A 747 48.54 16.03 10.98
C ARG A 747 47.63 16.10 9.76
N TYR A 748 48.19 15.83 8.57
CA TYR A 748 47.41 15.82 7.32
C TYR A 748 46.54 14.59 7.24
N ASN A 749 45.25 14.81 7.19
CA ASN A 749 44.28 13.75 6.91
C ASN A 749 44.21 13.44 5.44
N THR A 750 44.09 12.15 5.11
CA THR A 750 43.84 11.71 3.76
C THR A 750 42.51 10.93 3.74
N VAL A 751 41.55 11.42 3.00
CA VAL A 751 40.27 10.74 2.78
C VAL A 751 40.15 10.39 1.31
N LEU A 752 39.89 9.13 1.01
CA LEU A 752 39.65 8.64 -0.35
C LEU A 752 38.14 8.59 -0.61
N PHE A 753 37.69 9.36 -1.58
CA PHE A 753 36.35 9.21 -2.16
C PHE A 753 36.48 8.42 -3.46
N ASP A 754 35.82 7.27 -3.54
CA ASP A 754 35.82 6.39 -4.70
C ASP A 754 34.37 6.19 -5.16
N ASN A 755 34.07 6.69 -6.36
CA ASN A 755 32.73 6.64 -6.96
C ASN A 755 31.61 7.19 -6.02
N CYS A 756 31.85 8.31 -5.37
CA CYS A 756 30.96 8.91 -4.38
C CYS A 756 30.28 10.18 -4.89
N ASN A 757 29.05 10.42 -4.46
CA ASN A 757 28.35 11.69 -4.60
C ASN A 757 28.32 12.37 -3.23
N VAL A 758 29.12 13.43 -3.07
CA VAL A 758 29.36 14.06 -1.76
C VAL A 758 29.00 15.53 -1.79
N ARG A 759 28.21 15.97 -0.79
CA ARG A 759 28.00 17.39 -0.50
C ARG A 759 28.79 17.76 0.76
N TYR A 760 29.63 18.74 0.65
CA TYR A 760 30.49 19.19 1.73
C TYR A 760 30.10 20.62 2.14
N SER A 761 29.91 20.88 3.45
CA SER A 761 29.80 22.24 3.99
C SER A 761 30.96 22.45 4.94
N SER A 762 31.81 23.44 4.67
CA SER A 762 32.93 23.79 5.57
C SER A 762 32.54 24.93 6.48
N GLU A 763 32.34 24.67 7.74
CA GLU A 763 32.65 25.68 8.77
C GLU A 763 33.93 25.25 9.48
N GLY A 764 35.05 25.71 8.94
CA GLY A 764 36.35 25.65 9.54
C GLY A 764 37.14 24.35 9.47
N TYR A 765 38.24 24.34 8.79
CA TYR A 765 39.52 23.61 8.95
C TYR A 765 40.01 22.76 7.78
N THR A 766 41.28 22.85 7.54
CA THR A 766 41.84 23.01 6.23
C THR A 766 43.12 22.26 5.95
N ASN A 767 43.51 21.30 6.74
CA ASN A 767 44.70 20.50 6.50
C ASN A 767 44.41 19.08 6.00
N SER A 768 43.23 18.85 5.44
CA SER A 768 42.87 17.54 4.92
C SER A 768 43.16 17.37 3.45
N THR A 769 43.71 16.23 3.06
CA THR A 769 43.91 15.87 1.67
C THR A 769 42.81 14.90 1.25
N PHE A 770 42.08 15.28 0.24
CA PHE A 770 41.07 14.43 -0.35
C PHE A 770 41.61 13.74 -1.60
N LEU A 771 41.51 12.45 -1.65
CA LEU A 771 41.72 11.67 -2.87
C LEU A 771 40.37 11.36 -3.47
N ILE A 772 40.10 11.88 -4.65
CA ILE A 772 38.81 11.71 -5.32
C ILE A 772 39.06 10.86 -6.55
N ASN A 773 38.36 9.72 -6.62
CA ASN A 773 38.33 8.86 -7.78
C ASN A 773 36.88 8.69 -8.23
N MET A 774 36.58 9.09 -9.48
CA MET A 774 35.26 8.99 -10.10
C MET A 774 34.09 9.53 -9.25
N SER A 775 34.37 10.42 -8.32
CA SER A 775 33.37 10.93 -7.37
C SER A 775 32.87 12.32 -7.78
N LYS A 776 31.58 12.55 -7.55
CA LYS A 776 30.94 13.86 -7.71
C LYS A 776 31.00 14.61 -6.39
N PHE A 777 31.52 15.83 -6.43
CA PHE A 777 31.69 16.64 -5.24
C PHE A 777 30.95 17.97 -5.38
N ASP A 778 30.10 18.29 -4.43
CA ASP A 778 29.31 19.52 -4.37
C ASP A 778 29.74 20.29 -3.09
N ASN A 779 30.25 21.51 -3.23
CA ASN A 779 30.72 22.32 -2.10
C ASN A 779 29.85 23.57 -1.92
N HIS A 780 29.33 23.77 -0.71
CA HIS A 780 28.59 24.99 -0.36
C HIS A 780 29.46 26.08 0.29
N ASN A 781 30.68 25.74 0.75
CA ASN A 781 31.61 26.66 1.38
C ASN A 781 33.05 26.33 0.99
N SER A 782 33.99 27.27 1.16
CA SER A 782 35.35 27.15 0.65
C SER A 782 36.17 26.00 1.25
N ILE A 783 36.77 25.17 0.40
CA ILE A 783 37.82 24.21 0.78
C ILE A 783 39.17 24.85 0.57
N SER A 784 40.08 24.72 1.56
CA SER A 784 41.40 25.35 1.46
C SER A 784 42.44 24.54 0.66
N VAL A 785 42.40 23.21 0.73
CA VAL A 785 43.28 22.33 -0.06
C VAL A 785 42.61 21.00 -0.34
N MET A 786 42.55 20.61 -1.61
CA MET A 786 42.08 19.31 -2.07
C MET A 786 43.09 18.71 -3.04
N LYS A 787 43.46 17.43 -2.84
CA LYS A 787 44.30 16.65 -3.74
C LYS A 787 43.44 15.67 -4.53
N ILE A 788 43.47 15.81 -5.85
CA ILE A 788 42.71 14.98 -6.76
C ILE A 788 43.65 13.94 -7.37
N SER A 789 43.30 12.63 -7.27
CA SER A 789 44.04 11.54 -7.93
C SER A 789 43.04 10.67 -8.69
N GLY A 790 43.39 10.34 -9.94
CA GLY A 790 42.58 9.53 -10.84
C GLY A 790 42.30 10.24 -12.17
N ASP A 791 41.78 9.49 -13.15
CA ASP A 791 41.59 10.00 -14.53
C ASP A 791 40.24 10.69 -14.76
N SER A 792 39.33 10.61 -13.80
CA SER A 792 38.00 11.25 -13.90
C SER A 792 37.55 11.84 -12.56
N TYR A 793 37.30 13.13 -12.56
CA TYR A 793 36.71 13.85 -11.45
C TYR A 793 35.64 14.81 -11.96
N TYR A 794 34.63 15.05 -11.15
CA TYR A 794 33.59 16.00 -11.45
C TYR A 794 33.37 16.91 -10.24
N ILE A 795 33.61 18.23 -10.45
CA ILE A 795 33.31 19.23 -9.44
C ILE A 795 32.15 20.07 -9.97
N GLN A 796 30.99 19.96 -9.36
CA GLN A 796 29.81 20.73 -9.73
C GLN A 796 29.56 21.83 -8.71
N GLU A 797 29.59 23.12 -9.17
CA GLU A 797 29.30 24.33 -8.40
C GLU A 797 30.18 24.59 -7.16
N CYS A 798 31.47 24.86 -7.38
CA CYS A 798 32.27 25.51 -6.38
C CYS A 798 32.06 27.03 -6.49
N THR A 799 31.38 27.65 -5.54
CA THR A 799 31.18 29.13 -5.53
C THR A 799 32.40 29.92 -5.08
N ALA A 800 33.47 29.27 -4.64
CA ALA A 800 34.73 29.94 -4.33
C ALA A 800 35.96 29.03 -4.45
N VAL A 801 36.45 28.78 -5.65
CA VAL A 801 37.80 28.33 -5.87
C VAL A 801 38.69 29.58 -5.95
N SER A 802 39.34 30.00 -4.87
CA SER A 802 40.20 31.19 -4.87
C SER A 802 41.59 30.95 -5.45
N LYS A 803 42.13 29.74 -5.45
CA LYS A 803 43.44 29.40 -6.07
C LYS A 803 43.63 27.90 -6.32
N ILE A 804 44.00 27.55 -7.55
CA ILE A 804 44.53 26.23 -7.89
C ILE A 804 46.06 26.26 -7.71
N ARG A 805 46.64 25.44 -6.85
CA ARG A 805 48.10 25.29 -6.73
C ARG A 805 48.58 23.98 -7.34
N LYS A 806 49.71 24.03 -8.04
CA LYS A 806 50.43 22.82 -8.48
C LYS A 806 51.55 22.53 -7.49
N LEU A 807 51.56 21.38 -6.89
CA LEU A 807 52.65 20.82 -6.12
C LEU A 807 53.08 19.51 -6.73
N ASN A 808 54.37 19.34 -7.06
CA ASN A 808 54.95 18.15 -7.69
C ASN A 808 54.18 17.65 -8.93
N GLY A 809 53.75 18.60 -9.79
CA GLY A 809 53.07 18.28 -11.03
C GLY A 809 51.58 17.94 -10.93
N LYS A 810 50.99 17.87 -9.74
CA LYS A 810 49.57 17.63 -9.48
C LYS A 810 48.83 18.92 -9.18
N LYS A 811 47.57 18.99 -9.64
CA LYS A 811 46.69 20.15 -9.35
C LYS A 811 46.05 19.98 -7.98
N TYR A 812 46.06 21.04 -7.16
CA TYR A 812 45.35 21.15 -5.89
C TYR A 812 44.31 22.28 -6.01
N VAL A 813 43.14 22.09 -5.49
CA VAL A 813 42.05 23.04 -5.48
C VAL A 813 41.82 23.59 -4.08
#